data_33bfeddc31ed5d72c1ae15f8f2a41db1
#
_entry.id   33bfeddc31ed5d72c1ae15f8f2a41db1
#
_cell.length_a   1.000
_cell.length_b   1.000
_cell.length_c   1.000
_cell.angle_alpha   90.00
_cell.angle_beta   90.00
_cell.angle_gamma   90.00
#
_symmetry.space_group_name_H-M   'P 1'
#
loop_
_entity.id
_entity.type
_entity.pdbx_description
1 polymer ?
#
loop_
_entity_poly.entity_id
_entity_poly.type
_entity_poly.pdbx_seq_one_letter_code
_entity_poly.pdbx_strand_id
1 'polypeptide(L)'
;MTLYSDYLDEIEDRQKQGLHPKPIDSGELIDALISQIADSESPHREDSLKFLIYNTLPGTTSAAVVKAAFLKDIVLGSKTVPEISPAFALEQLSHMKGGPSTKALIDLVLSDDAQLANDAAKVLKTQVFLYEADTDRLMTAYESGNTVIRAVLESYSKAEFFTQLPEVPEEIQVVTYVAGVGDISTDLLSPGSEAHSRSDRELHGKCLIDVSAQKQLMELQAEHPDKRVMLVAEKGTMGVGSSRMSGVNNVALWIGKQASPYVPFINIAPVVAGTNGISPIFLTTVGVTGGIGLDLKNWVKKVGENGEVVLDIEGEAVLEQTYSVDTGTVLTINTKNKKLYDGQKELIDISSALTPQNMEFMRAGGSYAIVFGKKLQTFAAMTLGIDVPTVFAPSKEISNPGQGLTAVEKIFNKNAVGTTPGKVLHAGSDVRVEVNIVGSQDTTGLMTSQELEMMAATLISPIVDGAYQSGCHTASVWDKKAQENIPRLMKFMNDFGLITARDPQGVYHAMTDVIHKVLNDITVDDWAIIIGGDSHTRMSKGVAFGADSGTVALALATGEASMPIPESVKVTFTGHMQDHIDFRDVVHSTQMQMLDQFSGDNVFQGRIIEVHLGTLAADQAFTFTDWTAEMKAKASICISQDDTLIDSLEIAKSRIQIMIDKGMDNTKQVLQGLVNRANSRIAEIRSGEKPALAPDANAKYFAEMVVDLSLIDEPMIADPDVNNEDVSKRYTHDTIRDLTHYAGQKHVDLGFVGSCMVHKGDMKIVAQMLRNLESEQGTVEFKAPLVVAAPTYNIIEELKEEGDWDVLQKYSGFEFSDLLPKQHARTKYENMMYLERPGCNLCMGNQEKAEKGDTVLATSTRLFQGRVVADSDRKKGESLLASTPVVVLSAILGRTPTIEEYKAAIVGIKLTKFAPPTDAMQVA
;
A
#
# COMPACT_ATOMS: atom_id res chain seq x y z
N MET A 1 18.00 -31.06 20.06
CA MET A 1 17.28 -31.39 18.82
C MET A 1 18.12 -30.81 17.68
N THR A 2 18.11 -31.42 16.52
CA THR A 2 18.82 -30.91 15.35
C THR A 2 17.85 -30.01 14.54
N LEU A 3 18.36 -29.05 13.76
CA LEU A 3 17.53 -28.23 12.87
C LEU A 3 16.61 -29.08 11.98
N TYR A 4 17.07 -30.24 11.57
CA TYR A 4 16.29 -31.17 10.78
C TYR A 4 15.13 -31.81 11.56
N SER A 5 15.34 -32.23 12.83
CA SER A 5 14.25 -32.75 13.66
C SER A 5 13.20 -31.68 13.94
N ASP A 6 13.62 -30.44 14.21
CA ASP A 6 12.71 -29.32 14.46
C ASP A 6 11.84 -29.01 13.21
N TYR A 7 12.45 -29.17 12.01
CA TYR A 7 11.72 -29.01 10.76
C TYR A 7 10.70 -30.14 10.51
N LEU A 8 11.02 -31.38 10.87
CA LEU A 8 10.05 -32.47 10.77
C LEU A 8 8.88 -32.29 11.74
N ASP A 9 9.14 -31.80 12.95
CA ASP A 9 8.10 -31.48 13.93
C ASP A 9 7.19 -30.36 13.40
N GLU A 10 7.77 -29.35 12.77
CA GLU A 10 7.00 -28.28 12.11
C GLU A 10 6.11 -28.83 10.98
N ILE A 11 6.62 -29.74 10.16
CA ILE A 11 5.86 -30.41 9.10
C ILE A 11 4.67 -31.15 9.69
N GLU A 12 4.87 -31.92 10.77
CA GLU A 12 3.80 -32.67 11.43
C GLU A 12 2.72 -31.73 11.98
N ASP A 13 3.12 -30.63 12.62
CA ASP A 13 2.18 -29.65 13.17
C ASP A 13 1.42 -28.89 12.07
N ARG A 14 2.05 -28.62 10.94
CA ARG A 14 1.38 -28.03 9.77
C ARG A 14 0.38 -28.99 9.14
N GLN A 15 0.73 -30.27 9.01
CA GLN A 15 -0.17 -31.30 8.49
C GLN A 15 -1.45 -31.44 9.34
N LYS A 16 -1.33 -31.36 10.67
CA LYS A 16 -2.50 -31.34 11.58
C LYS A 16 -3.43 -30.15 11.30
N GLN A 17 -2.90 -29.07 10.79
CA GLN A 17 -3.65 -27.87 10.36
C GLN A 17 -4.12 -27.94 8.89
N GLY A 18 -3.81 -29.01 8.17
CA GLY A 18 -4.10 -29.16 6.73
C GLY A 18 -3.25 -28.21 5.88
N LEU A 19 -2.01 -27.94 6.28
CA LEU A 19 -1.05 -27.12 5.55
C LEU A 19 0.07 -27.99 5.00
N HIS A 20 0.68 -27.54 3.89
CA HIS A 20 1.88 -28.13 3.34
C HIS A 20 3.13 -27.78 4.18
N PRO A 21 4.24 -28.51 3.99
CA PRO A 21 5.52 -28.12 4.59
C PRO A 21 5.87 -26.66 4.24
N LYS A 22 6.30 -25.88 5.22
CA LYS A 22 6.77 -24.51 4.97
C LYS A 22 8.01 -24.55 4.09
N PRO A 23 8.11 -23.74 3.03
CA PRO A 23 9.34 -23.66 2.24
C PRO A 23 10.54 -23.26 3.10
N ILE A 24 11.68 -23.94 2.90
CA ILE A 24 12.90 -23.72 3.65
C ILE A 24 13.55 -22.41 3.19
N ASP A 25 13.76 -21.48 4.11
CA ASP A 25 14.42 -20.20 3.91
C ASP A 25 15.78 -20.06 4.63
N SER A 26 16.15 -21.06 5.47
CA SER A 26 17.39 -21.10 6.23
C SER A 26 18.50 -21.83 5.49
N GLY A 27 19.64 -21.15 5.29
CA GLY A 27 20.85 -21.77 4.72
C GLY A 27 21.43 -22.86 5.62
N GLU A 28 21.36 -22.70 6.94
CA GLU A 28 21.84 -23.69 7.90
C GLU A 28 21.08 -25.03 7.79
N LEU A 29 19.75 -24.94 7.56
CA LEU A 29 18.96 -26.15 7.34
C LEU A 29 19.31 -26.80 6.00
N ILE A 30 19.52 -26.01 4.94
CA ILE A 30 19.98 -26.54 3.64
C ILE A 30 21.36 -27.22 3.76
N ASP A 31 22.31 -26.64 4.50
CA ASP A 31 23.60 -27.29 4.77
C ASP A 31 23.42 -28.62 5.50
N ALA A 32 22.50 -28.69 6.45
CA ALA A 32 22.16 -29.94 7.14
C ALA A 32 21.58 -30.99 6.17
N LEU A 33 20.67 -30.58 5.25
CA LEU A 33 20.16 -31.47 4.21
C LEU A 33 21.25 -31.96 3.27
N ILE A 34 22.15 -31.08 2.81
CA ILE A 34 23.30 -31.45 1.95
C ILE A 34 24.20 -32.45 2.64
N SER A 35 24.43 -32.28 3.93
CA SER A 35 25.23 -33.22 4.72
C SER A 35 24.60 -34.64 4.77
N GLN A 36 23.26 -34.69 4.89
CA GLN A 36 22.54 -35.97 4.87
C GLN A 36 22.51 -36.59 3.46
N ILE A 37 22.42 -35.75 2.40
CA ILE A 37 22.47 -36.20 1.01
C ILE A 37 23.85 -36.81 0.68
N ALA A 38 24.91 -36.24 1.24
CA ALA A 38 26.27 -36.75 1.06
C ALA A 38 26.55 -38.09 1.78
N ASP A 39 25.79 -38.38 2.83
CA ASP A 39 25.89 -39.65 3.55
C ASP A 39 24.92 -40.68 2.92
N SER A 40 25.51 -41.68 2.22
CA SER A 40 24.75 -42.77 1.57
C SER A 40 23.96 -43.63 2.55
N GLU A 41 24.37 -43.71 3.81
CA GLU A 41 23.74 -44.52 4.85
C GLU A 41 22.70 -43.72 5.68
N SER A 42 22.52 -42.42 5.42
CA SER A 42 21.58 -41.60 6.14
C SER A 42 20.13 -42.05 5.90
N PRO A 43 19.38 -42.38 6.96
CA PRO A 43 17.97 -42.78 6.82
C PRO A 43 17.06 -41.59 6.29
N HIS A 44 17.58 -40.38 6.32
CA HIS A 44 16.87 -39.15 5.91
C HIS A 44 17.30 -38.66 4.52
N ARG A 45 18.13 -39.38 3.81
CA ARG A 45 18.73 -38.95 2.56
C ARG A 45 17.67 -38.69 1.48
N GLU A 46 16.70 -39.59 1.33
CA GLU A 46 15.65 -39.45 0.31
C GLU A 46 14.75 -38.21 0.58
N ASP A 47 14.34 -38.01 1.82
CA ASP A 47 13.52 -36.85 2.17
C ASP A 47 14.31 -35.54 2.04
N SER A 48 15.58 -35.53 2.44
CA SER A 48 16.47 -34.38 2.27
C SER A 48 16.65 -33.99 0.80
N LEU A 49 16.74 -34.96 -0.11
CA LEU A 49 16.75 -34.71 -1.55
C LEU A 49 15.46 -34.07 -2.02
N LYS A 50 14.30 -34.57 -1.58
CA LYS A 50 12.98 -33.99 -1.91
C LYS A 50 12.86 -32.56 -1.40
N PHE A 51 13.25 -32.29 -0.15
CA PHE A 51 13.20 -30.94 0.45
C PHE A 51 14.16 -29.99 -0.26
N LEU A 52 15.37 -30.40 -0.57
CA LEU A 52 16.33 -29.59 -1.31
C LEU A 52 15.79 -29.21 -2.69
N ILE A 53 15.22 -30.15 -3.44
CA ILE A 53 14.76 -29.92 -4.81
C ILE A 53 13.45 -29.12 -4.81
N TYR A 54 12.45 -29.55 -4.05
CA TYR A 54 11.08 -29.08 -4.19
C TYR A 54 10.62 -28.10 -3.12
N ASN A 55 11.27 -28.08 -1.94
CA ASN A 55 10.79 -27.30 -0.80
C ASN A 55 11.77 -26.22 -0.31
N THR A 56 12.79 -25.90 -1.10
CA THR A 56 13.66 -24.74 -0.84
C THR A 56 13.05 -23.51 -1.46
N LEU A 57 12.88 -22.45 -0.66
CA LEU A 57 12.36 -21.19 -1.16
C LEU A 57 13.33 -20.57 -2.18
N PRO A 58 12.91 -20.31 -3.42
CA PRO A 58 13.76 -19.64 -4.41
C PRO A 58 13.94 -18.15 -4.07
N GLY A 59 14.75 -17.44 -4.86
CA GLY A 59 15.02 -16.03 -4.69
C GLY A 59 16.36 -15.78 -4.00
N THR A 60 16.38 -14.95 -2.95
CA THR A 60 17.61 -14.42 -2.33
C THR A 60 17.80 -14.80 -0.86
N THR A 61 17.04 -15.78 -0.37
CA THR A 61 17.21 -16.31 0.98
C THR A 61 18.60 -16.95 1.18
N SER A 62 19.02 -17.09 2.42
CA SER A 62 20.24 -17.86 2.73
C SER A 62 20.15 -19.30 2.24
N ALA A 63 18.95 -19.90 2.25
CA ALA A 63 18.69 -21.20 1.64
C ALA A 63 18.97 -21.20 0.13
N ALA A 64 18.51 -20.19 -0.59
CA ALA A 64 18.76 -20.06 -2.04
C ALA A 64 20.26 -19.90 -2.34
N VAL A 65 20.99 -19.15 -1.51
CA VAL A 65 22.46 -18.99 -1.66
C VAL A 65 23.16 -20.34 -1.55
N VAL A 66 22.88 -21.11 -0.51
CA VAL A 66 23.51 -22.42 -0.27
C VAL A 66 23.11 -23.41 -1.37
N LYS A 67 21.82 -23.48 -1.73
CA LYS A 67 21.34 -24.34 -2.82
C LYS A 67 21.98 -24.01 -4.15
N ALA A 68 22.08 -22.73 -4.54
CA ALA A 68 22.68 -22.31 -5.80
C ALA A 68 24.19 -22.69 -5.86
N ALA A 69 24.94 -22.49 -4.76
CA ALA A 69 26.33 -22.90 -4.67
C ALA A 69 26.49 -24.41 -4.81
N PHE A 70 25.64 -25.18 -4.12
CA PHE A 70 25.68 -26.65 -4.20
C PHE A 70 25.37 -27.16 -5.61
N LEU A 71 24.35 -26.61 -6.28
CA LEU A 71 24.01 -26.97 -7.65
C LEU A 71 25.14 -26.59 -8.63
N LYS A 72 25.76 -25.43 -8.45
CA LYS A 72 26.93 -25.00 -9.24
C LYS A 72 28.08 -25.98 -9.10
N ASP A 73 28.36 -26.44 -7.87
CA ASP A 73 29.44 -27.43 -7.61
C ASP A 73 29.15 -28.76 -8.31
N ILE A 74 27.89 -29.18 -8.42
CA ILE A 74 27.51 -30.38 -9.17
C ILE A 74 27.72 -30.17 -10.67
N VAL A 75 27.31 -28.99 -11.19
CA VAL A 75 27.53 -28.65 -12.61
C VAL A 75 28.99 -28.63 -12.98
N LEU A 76 29.86 -28.14 -12.09
CA LEU A 76 31.33 -28.11 -12.27
C LEU A 76 31.99 -29.49 -12.02
N GLY A 77 31.25 -30.49 -11.55
CA GLY A 77 31.77 -31.80 -11.22
C GLY A 77 32.63 -31.85 -9.94
N SER A 78 32.68 -30.75 -9.16
CA SER A 78 33.36 -30.69 -7.87
C SER A 78 32.61 -31.47 -6.77
N LYS A 79 31.31 -31.66 -6.94
CA LYS A 79 30.45 -32.54 -6.14
C LYS A 79 29.69 -33.50 -7.02
N THR A 80 29.40 -34.70 -6.50
CA THR A 80 28.64 -35.73 -7.21
C THR A 80 27.50 -36.24 -6.33
N VAL A 81 26.28 -36.16 -6.84
CA VAL A 81 25.07 -36.74 -6.25
C VAL A 81 24.42 -37.60 -7.33
N PRO A 82 24.28 -38.93 -7.13
CA PRO A 82 23.79 -39.82 -8.19
C PRO A 82 22.42 -39.38 -8.78
N GLU A 83 21.56 -38.80 -7.96
CA GLU A 83 20.20 -38.39 -8.35
C GLU A 83 20.14 -37.03 -9.01
N ILE A 84 21.21 -36.24 -8.94
CA ILE A 84 21.30 -34.88 -9.49
C ILE A 84 22.40 -34.84 -10.55
N SER A 85 22.04 -35.06 -11.80
CA SER A 85 22.98 -34.88 -12.90
C SER A 85 23.36 -33.41 -13.09
N PRO A 86 24.52 -33.08 -13.72
CA PRO A 86 24.90 -31.72 -14.03
C PRO A 86 23.84 -30.98 -14.86
N ALA A 87 23.19 -31.64 -15.79
CA ALA A 87 22.09 -31.05 -16.59
C ALA A 87 20.88 -30.74 -15.74
N PHE A 88 20.50 -31.63 -14.84
CA PHE A 88 19.38 -31.39 -13.89
C PHE A 88 19.73 -30.30 -12.88
N ALA A 89 20.97 -30.22 -12.42
CA ALA A 89 21.41 -29.13 -11.55
C ALA A 89 21.34 -27.76 -12.24
N LEU A 90 21.68 -27.69 -13.53
CA LEU A 90 21.57 -26.47 -14.34
C LEU A 90 20.09 -26.12 -14.57
N GLU A 91 19.22 -27.09 -14.80
CA GLU A 91 17.77 -26.89 -14.86
C GLU A 91 17.22 -26.34 -13.55
N GLN A 92 17.63 -26.90 -12.40
CA GLN A 92 17.23 -26.42 -11.09
C GLN A 92 17.66 -24.95 -10.85
N LEU A 93 18.85 -24.54 -11.29
CA LEU A 93 19.28 -23.15 -11.24
C LEU A 93 18.33 -22.22 -12.06
N SER A 94 17.79 -22.71 -13.18
CA SER A 94 16.85 -21.96 -14.01
C SER A 94 15.53 -21.66 -13.29
N HIS A 95 15.09 -22.56 -12.41
CA HIS A 95 13.84 -22.43 -11.65
C HIS A 95 13.96 -21.53 -10.41
N MET A 96 15.18 -21.23 -9.96
CA MET A 96 15.39 -20.40 -8.76
C MET A 96 15.14 -18.91 -8.99
N LYS A 97 15.20 -18.42 -10.23
CA LYS A 97 14.79 -17.06 -10.67
C LYS A 97 15.22 -15.92 -9.72
N GLY A 98 16.52 -15.78 -9.44
CA GLY A 98 16.95 -14.69 -8.57
C GLY A 98 18.44 -14.66 -8.31
N GLY A 99 18.92 -13.57 -7.70
CA GLY A 99 20.33 -13.21 -7.52
C GLY A 99 21.34 -14.34 -7.32
N PRO A 100 21.22 -15.23 -6.31
CA PRO A 100 22.16 -16.33 -6.10
C PRO A 100 22.28 -17.28 -7.29
N SER A 101 21.16 -17.61 -7.94
CA SER A 101 21.17 -18.50 -9.10
C SER A 101 21.74 -17.81 -10.33
N THR A 102 21.42 -16.52 -10.57
CA THR A 102 22.00 -15.76 -11.68
C THR A 102 23.50 -15.55 -11.49
N LYS A 103 23.95 -15.27 -10.26
CA LYS A 103 25.37 -15.22 -9.94
C LYS A 103 26.08 -16.53 -10.25
N ALA A 104 25.50 -17.68 -9.84
CA ALA A 104 26.02 -19.01 -10.15
C ALA A 104 26.08 -19.27 -11.66
N LEU A 105 25.03 -18.89 -12.41
CA LEU A 105 24.99 -19.01 -13.86
C LEU A 105 26.08 -18.16 -14.55
N ILE A 106 26.30 -16.92 -14.07
CA ILE A 106 27.37 -16.05 -14.60
C ILE A 106 28.75 -16.67 -14.34
N ASP A 107 28.99 -17.24 -13.14
CA ASP A 107 30.23 -17.97 -12.85
C ASP A 107 30.46 -19.13 -13.85
N LEU A 108 29.39 -19.87 -14.17
CA LEU A 108 29.45 -20.98 -15.14
C LEU A 108 29.67 -20.47 -16.58
N VAL A 109 29.05 -19.35 -16.97
CA VAL A 109 29.25 -18.72 -18.30
C VAL A 109 30.69 -18.20 -18.47
N LEU A 110 31.31 -17.81 -17.38
CA LEU A 110 32.70 -17.31 -17.36
C LEU A 110 33.74 -18.44 -17.17
N SER A 111 33.34 -19.70 -17.16
CA SER A 111 34.24 -20.83 -17.04
C SER A 111 35.04 -21.08 -18.31
N ASP A 112 36.20 -21.73 -18.18
CA ASP A 112 37.05 -22.11 -19.32
C ASP A 112 36.49 -23.25 -20.18
N ASP A 113 35.48 -23.98 -19.69
CA ASP A 113 34.80 -25.01 -20.45
C ASP A 113 33.75 -24.38 -21.39
N ALA A 114 34.10 -24.36 -22.68
CA ALA A 114 33.26 -23.74 -23.70
C ALA A 114 31.86 -24.36 -23.85
N GLN A 115 31.72 -25.67 -23.65
CA GLN A 115 30.41 -26.32 -23.72
C GLN A 115 29.56 -25.91 -22.52
N LEU A 116 30.13 -25.99 -21.33
CA LEU A 116 29.46 -25.56 -20.11
C LEU A 116 29.05 -24.09 -20.14
N ALA A 117 29.96 -23.19 -20.58
CA ALA A 117 29.70 -21.78 -20.73
C ALA A 117 28.50 -21.51 -21.65
N ASN A 118 28.42 -22.20 -22.80
CA ASN A 118 27.31 -22.06 -23.72
C ASN A 118 25.98 -22.59 -23.15
N ASP A 119 26.01 -23.73 -22.43
CA ASP A 119 24.79 -24.28 -21.84
C ASP A 119 24.27 -23.42 -20.69
N ALA A 120 25.16 -22.89 -19.83
CA ALA A 120 24.78 -21.91 -18.80
C ALA A 120 24.27 -20.59 -19.41
N ALA A 121 24.85 -20.12 -20.52
CA ALA A 121 24.38 -18.92 -21.21
C ALA A 121 22.94 -19.06 -21.75
N LYS A 122 22.54 -20.26 -22.21
CA LYS A 122 21.15 -20.51 -22.63
C LYS A 122 20.18 -20.27 -21.48
N VAL A 123 20.54 -20.71 -20.27
CA VAL A 123 19.73 -20.51 -19.07
C VAL A 123 19.77 -19.06 -18.63
N LEU A 124 20.96 -18.43 -18.59
CA LEU A 124 21.11 -17.04 -18.16
C LEU A 124 20.28 -16.08 -19.00
N LYS A 125 20.18 -16.29 -20.32
CA LYS A 125 19.34 -15.49 -21.25
C LYS A 125 17.86 -15.44 -20.89
N THR A 126 17.35 -16.37 -20.07
CA THR A 126 15.96 -16.41 -19.60
C THR A 126 15.76 -15.70 -18.25
N GLN A 127 16.83 -15.27 -17.59
CA GLN A 127 16.80 -14.67 -16.26
C GLN A 127 16.86 -13.15 -16.36
N VAL A 128 16.05 -12.46 -15.52
CA VAL A 128 15.98 -10.98 -15.51
C VAL A 128 16.35 -10.35 -14.17
N PHE A 129 16.42 -11.15 -13.09
CA PHE A 129 16.71 -10.65 -11.75
C PHE A 129 18.22 -10.82 -11.45
N LEU A 130 19.02 -9.91 -11.97
CA LEU A 130 20.46 -9.86 -11.76
C LEU A 130 20.80 -8.84 -10.69
N TYR A 131 21.85 -9.12 -9.88
CA TYR A 131 22.47 -8.10 -9.05
C TYR A 131 23.17 -7.04 -9.90
N GLU A 132 23.23 -5.81 -9.41
CA GLU A 132 23.98 -4.73 -10.08
C GLU A 132 25.45 -5.12 -10.28
N ALA A 133 26.11 -5.68 -9.27
CA ALA A 133 27.46 -6.18 -9.37
C ALA A 133 27.64 -7.28 -10.47
N ASP A 134 26.59 -8.03 -10.78
CA ASP A 134 26.62 -9.03 -11.83
C ASP A 134 26.50 -8.39 -13.23
N THR A 135 25.78 -7.27 -13.37
CA THR A 135 25.77 -6.49 -14.61
C THR A 135 27.15 -5.89 -14.90
N ASP A 136 27.86 -5.41 -13.88
CA ASP A 136 29.24 -4.92 -14.02
C ASP A 136 30.20 -6.03 -14.48
N ARG A 137 30.03 -7.24 -13.95
CA ARG A 137 30.81 -8.42 -14.39
C ARG A 137 30.53 -8.78 -15.85
N LEU A 138 29.28 -8.71 -16.31
CA LEU A 138 28.94 -8.94 -17.71
C LEU A 138 29.61 -7.89 -18.61
N MET A 139 29.55 -6.62 -18.22
CA MET A 139 30.18 -5.52 -18.94
C MET A 139 31.72 -5.72 -19.05
N THR A 140 32.37 -5.98 -17.93
CA THR A 140 33.81 -6.23 -17.88
C THR A 140 34.23 -7.41 -18.76
N ALA A 141 33.47 -8.50 -18.73
CA ALA A 141 33.75 -9.67 -19.54
C ALA A 141 33.50 -9.40 -21.03
N TYR A 142 32.52 -8.60 -21.39
CA TYR A 142 32.30 -8.15 -22.77
C TYR A 142 33.46 -7.30 -23.26
N GLU A 143 33.91 -6.31 -22.47
CA GLU A 143 35.03 -5.44 -22.82
C GLU A 143 36.33 -6.23 -23.00
N SER A 144 36.51 -7.33 -22.28
CA SER A 144 37.63 -8.26 -22.46
C SER A 144 37.50 -9.17 -23.69
N GLY A 145 36.45 -9.05 -24.47
CA GLY A 145 36.23 -9.77 -25.71
C GLY A 145 35.55 -11.15 -25.56
N ASN A 146 34.91 -11.44 -24.43
CA ASN A 146 34.16 -12.71 -24.23
C ASN A 146 33.01 -12.84 -25.19
N THR A 147 33.03 -13.79 -26.10
CA THR A 147 32.00 -13.97 -27.16
C THR A 147 30.73 -14.58 -26.64
N VAL A 148 30.79 -15.39 -25.58
CA VAL A 148 29.57 -15.98 -24.95
C VAL A 148 28.77 -14.89 -24.25
N ILE A 149 29.45 -14.03 -23.49
CA ILE A 149 28.82 -12.86 -22.85
C ILE A 149 28.23 -11.91 -23.88
N ARG A 150 28.93 -11.65 -24.99
CA ARG A 150 28.39 -10.87 -26.08
C ARG A 150 27.05 -11.43 -26.56
N ALA A 151 26.97 -12.75 -26.77
CA ALA A 151 25.73 -13.40 -27.19
C ALA A 151 24.61 -13.34 -26.13
N VAL A 152 24.95 -13.26 -24.83
CA VAL A 152 23.99 -13.01 -23.73
C VAL A 152 23.48 -11.57 -23.81
N LEU A 153 24.36 -10.57 -23.94
CA LEU A 153 23.97 -9.17 -24.08
C LEU A 153 23.13 -8.91 -25.34
N GLU A 154 23.47 -9.54 -26.48
CA GLU A 154 22.67 -9.48 -27.70
C GLU A 154 21.26 -10.04 -27.50
N SER A 155 21.10 -11.11 -26.71
CA SER A 155 19.81 -11.68 -26.35
C SER A 155 19.04 -10.74 -25.44
N TYR A 156 19.67 -10.17 -24.42
CA TYR A 156 19.04 -9.20 -23.54
C TYR A 156 18.61 -7.92 -24.27
N SER A 157 19.45 -7.39 -25.18
CA SER A 157 19.10 -6.20 -25.97
C SER A 157 17.86 -6.40 -26.84
N LYS A 158 17.59 -7.62 -27.29
CA LYS A 158 16.37 -8.02 -28.03
C LYS A 158 15.22 -8.43 -27.13
N ALA A 159 15.39 -8.37 -25.81
CA ALA A 159 14.43 -8.85 -24.81
C ALA A 159 13.94 -10.29 -25.11
N GLU A 160 14.84 -11.20 -25.48
CA GLU A 160 14.46 -12.59 -25.79
C GLU A 160 13.85 -13.31 -24.58
N PHE A 161 14.21 -12.94 -23.35
CA PHE A 161 13.56 -13.39 -22.11
C PHE A 161 12.05 -13.16 -22.07
N PHE A 162 11.54 -12.21 -22.86
CA PHE A 162 10.12 -11.89 -22.99
C PHE A 162 9.54 -12.35 -24.34
N THR A 163 10.24 -12.06 -25.46
CA THR A 163 9.71 -12.35 -26.80
C THR A 163 9.57 -13.85 -27.07
N GLN A 164 10.33 -14.71 -26.37
CA GLN A 164 10.23 -16.17 -26.45
C GLN A 164 9.16 -16.78 -25.54
N LEU A 165 8.52 -15.99 -24.65
CA LEU A 165 7.39 -16.48 -23.86
C LEU A 165 6.19 -16.75 -24.77
N PRO A 166 5.33 -17.72 -24.39
CA PRO A 166 4.08 -17.94 -25.09
C PRO A 166 3.23 -16.67 -25.15
N GLU A 167 2.53 -16.49 -26.26
CA GLU A 167 1.54 -15.41 -26.36
C GLU A 167 0.36 -15.64 -25.40
N VAL A 168 -0.27 -14.55 -24.96
CA VAL A 168 -1.51 -14.64 -24.19
C VAL A 168 -2.58 -15.31 -25.07
N PRO A 169 -3.30 -16.34 -24.60
CA PRO A 169 -4.35 -17.00 -25.38
C PRO A 169 -5.39 -16.01 -25.90
N GLU A 170 -5.84 -16.18 -27.14
CA GLU A 170 -6.88 -15.33 -27.74
C GLU A 170 -8.20 -15.42 -26.95
N GLU A 171 -8.50 -16.59 -26.40
CA GLU A 171 -9.68 -16.84 -25.59
C GLU A 171 -9.29 -17.44 -24.24
N ILE A 172 -9.82 -16.85 -23.18
CA ILE A 172 -9.69 -17.34 -21.81
C ILE A 172 -11.10 -17.64 -21.30
N GLN A 173 -11.41 -18.92 -21.13
CA GLN A 173 -12.67 -19.32 -20.52
C GLN A 173 -12.58 -19.16 -19.01
N VAL A 174 -13.60 -18.54 -18.43
CA VAL A 174 -13.73 -18.34 -16.98
C VAL A 174 -15.06 -18.90 -16.51
N VAL A 175 -15.07 -19.44 -15.30
CA VAL A 175 -16.29 -19.79 -14.58
C VAL A 175 -16.41 -18.86 -13.37
N THR A 176 -17.58 -18.27 -13.16
CA THR A 176 -17.78 -17.25 -12.14
C THR A 176 -18.01 -17.87 -10.77
N TYR A 177 -17.45 -17.22 -9.74
CA TYR A 177 -17.81 -17.41 -8.36
C TYR A 177 -18.22 -16.06 -7.75
N VAL A 178 -19.49 -15.95 -7.35
CA VAL A 178 -20.00 -14.73 -6.70
C VAL A 178 -19.57 -14.74 -5.24
N ALA A 179 -18.62 -13.88 -4.90
CA ALA A 179 -18.07 -13.75 -3.55
C ALA A 179 -19.07 -13.08 -2.57
N GLY A 180 -20.03 -12.35 -3.11
CA GLY A 180 -21.08 -11.68 -2.37
C GLY A 180 -21.85 -10.68 -3.23
N VAL A 181 -22.99 -10.24 -2.71
CA VAL A 181 -23.79 -9.14 -3.29
C VAL A 181 -23.45 -7.86 -2.54
N GLY A 182 -23.07 -6.82 -3.29
CA GLY A 182 -22.53 -5.58 -2.73
C GLY A 182 -21.00 -5.52 -2.78
N ASP A 183 -20.44 -4.53 -2.10
CA ASP A 183 -19.00 -4.28 -2.13
C ASP A 183 -18.21 -5.40 -1.44
N ILE A 184 -17.21 -5.91 -2.12
CA ILE A 184 -16.25 -6.87 -1.55
C ILE A 184 -15.02 -6.10 -1.05
N SER A 185 -14.87 -6.06 0.27
CA SER A 185 -13.73 -5.38 0.87
C SER A 185 -12.47 -6.24 0.86
N THR A 186 -11.32 -5.58 0.89
CA THR A 186 -10.04 -6.28 1.07
C THR A 186 -9.92 -6.94 2.45
N ASP A 187 -10.73 -6.52 3.44
CA ASP A 187 -10.82 -7.20 4.73
C ASP A 187 -11.55 -8.56 4.63
N LEU A 188 -12.45 -8.72 3.67
CA LEU A 188 -13.07 -10.03 3.40
C LEU A 188 -12.09 -10.99 2.71
N LEU A 189 -11.18 -10.44 1.90
CA LEU A 189 -10.18 -11.22 1.16
C LEU A 189 -8.92 -11.52 2.01
N SER A 190 -8.58 -10.61 2.94
CA SER A 190 -7.39 -10.67 3.79
C SER A 190 -7.61 -9.81 5.04
N PRO A 191 -8.21 -10.38 6.11
CA PRO A 191 -8.56 -9.64 7.31
C PRO A 191 -7.37 -8.94 7.97
N GLY A 192 -7.58 -7.70 8.43
CA GLY A 192 -6.57 -6.95 9.19
C GLY A 192 -6.20 -7.63 10.50
N SER A 193 -7.15 -8.28 11.18
CA SER A 193 -6.93 -9.08 12.38
C SER A 193 -5.94 -10.22 12.19
N GLU A 194 -5.81 -10.74 10.97
CA GLU A 194 -4.93 -11.85 10.60
C GLU A 194 -3.63 -11.36 9.91
N ALA A 195 -3.28 -10.10 10.07
CA ALA A 195 -2.10 -9.51 9.43
C ALA A 195 -0.79 -10.24 9.79
N HIS A 196 -0.72 -10.81 10.98
CA HIS A 196 0.44 -11.57 11.46
C HIS A 196 0.73 -12.84 10.64
N SER A 197 -0.27 -13.43 10.00
CA SER A 197 -0.10 -14.66 9.19
C SER A 197 0.31 -14.39 7.73
N ARG A 198 0.36 -13.12 7.28
CA ARG A 198 0.62 -12.75 5.87
C ARG A 198 1.96 -13.21 5.33
N SER A 199 2.96 -13.36 6.19
CA SER A 199 4.26 -13.92 5.81
C SER A 199 4.21 -15.41 5.45
N ASP A 200 3.19 -16.12 5.90
CA ASP A 200 2.90 -17.50 5.51
C ASP A 200 1.65 -17.52 4.62
N ARG A 201 1.87 -17.52 3.31
CA ARG A 201 0.81 -17.37 2.30
C ARG A 201 -0.26 -18.44 2.39
N GLU A 202 0.11 -19.67 2.69
CA GLU A 202 -0.85 -20.76 2.76
C GLU A 202 -1.71 -20.66 4.02
N LEU A 203 -1.08 -20.37 5.17
CA LEU A 203 -1.80 -20.13 6.41
C LEU A 203 -2.75 -18.93 6.27
N HIS A 204 -2.26 -17.83 5.70
CA HIS A 204 -3.06 -16.62 5.47
C HIS A 204 -4.18 -16.87 4.43
N GLY A 205 -3.94 -17.73 3.46
CA GLY A 205 -4.95 -18.12 2.47
C GLY A 205 -6.23 -18.68 3.07
N LYS A 206 -6.14 -19.31 4.24
CA LYS A 206 -7.32 -19.80 4.98
C LYS A 206 -8.25 -18.69 5.49
N CYS A 207 -7.82 -17.43 5.40
CA CYS A 207 -8.64 -16.28 5.78
C CYS A 207 -9.52 -15.75 4.64
N LEU A 208 -9.45 -16.33 3.43
CA LEU A 208 -10.27 -15.88 2.30
C LEU A 208 -11.76 -16.14 2.57
N ILE A 209 -12.55 -15.09 2.70
CA ILE A 209 -14.00 -15.11 2.90
C ILE A 209 -14.39 -15.99 4.11
N ASP A 210 -14.68 -17.26 3.88
CA ASP A 210 -14.95 -18.27 4.89
C ASP A 210 -14.72 -19.69 4.37
N VAL A 211 -14.82 -20.68 5.26
CA VAL A 211 -14.59 -22.09 4.92
C VAL A 211 -15.59 -22.61 3.89
N SER A 212 -16.84 -22.12 3.89
CA SER A 212 -17.86 -22.54 2.92
C SER A 212 -17.52 -22.05 1.52
N ALA A 213 -17.10 -20.78 1.40
CA ALA A 213 -16.62 -20.20 0.14
C ALA A 213 -15.40 -20.95 -0.41
N GLN A 214 -14.45 -21.27 0.44
CA GLN A 214 -13.25 -22.01 0.06
C GLN A 214 -13.61 -23.40 -0.49
N LYS A 215 -14.53 -24.11 0.16
CA LYS A 215 -15.01 -25.40 -0.29
C LYS A 215 -15.72 -25.31 -1.66
N GLN A 216 -16.60 -24.32 -1.83
CA GLN A 216 -17.29 -24.09 -3.11
C GLN A 216 -16.33 -23.74 -4.25
N LEU A 217 -15.28 -22.94 -3.96
CA LEU A 217 -14.23 -22.64 -4.94
C LEU A 217 -13.49 -23.91 -5.38
N MET A 218 -13.16 -24.81 -4.45
CA MET A 218 -12.53 -26.09 -4.77
C MET A 218 -13.46 -27.01 -5.61
N GLU A 219 -14.73 -27.08 -5.26
CA GLU A 219 -15.75 -27.84 -5.99
C GLU A 219 -15.90 -27.30 -7.42
N LEU A 220 -16.01 -25.99 -7.57
CA LEU A 220 -16.12 -25.31 -8.86
C LEU A 220 -14.91 -25.55 -9.77
N GLN A 221 -13.70 -25.56 -9.21
CA GLN A 221 -12.49 -25.89 -9.95
C GLN A 221 -12.46 -27.36 -10.39
N ALA A 222 -12.92 -28.26 -9.53
CA ALA A 222 -12.99 -29.68 -9.85
C ALA A 222 -14.03 -29.98 -10.97
N GLU A 223 -15.13 -29.25 -10.99
CA GLU A 223 -16.16 -29.34 -12.04
C GLU A 223 -15.69 -28.72 -13.38
N HIS A 224 -14.84 -27.71 -13.33
CA HIS A 224 -14.35 -26.97 -14.49
C HIS A 224 -12.81 -26.92 -14.56
N PRO A 225 -12.13 -28.08 -14.70
CA PRO A 225 -10.67 -28.16 -14.58
C PRO A 225 -9.91 -27.47 -15.73
N ASP A 226 -10.59 -27.17 -16.83
CA ASP A 226 -10.08 -26.49 -18.02
C ASP A 226 -10.29 -24.97 -18.01
N LYS A 227 -11.07 -24.43 -17.05
CA LYS A 227 -11.41 -23.01 -16.96
C LYS A 227 -10.69 -22.33 -15.80
N ARG A 228 -10.56 -21.01 -15.88
CA ARG A 228 -10.14 -20.19 -14.74
C ARG A 228 -11.36 -19.78 -13.92
N VAL A 229 -11.22 -19.73 -12.61
CA VAL A 229 -12.28 -19.15 -11.76
C VAL A 229 -12.15 -17.64 -11.79
N MET A 230 -13.27 -16.95 -11.97
CA MET A 230 -13.39 -15.49 -11.85
C MET A 230 -14.18 -15.14 -10.59
N LEU A 231 -13.54 -14.45 -9.66
CA LEU A 231 -14.18 -13.96 -8.44
C LEU A 231 -14.98 -12.70 -8.73
N VAL A 232 -16.26 -12.65 -8.39
CA VAL A 232 -17.16 -11.55 -8.75
C VAL A 232 -17.78 -10.91 -7.52
N ALA A 233 -17.73 -9.56 -7.45
CA ALA A 233 -18.58 -8.75 -6.58
C ALA A 233 -19.85 -8.37 -7.34
N GLU A 234 -20.98 -9.03 -7.04
CA GLU A 234 -22.25 -8.75 -7.71
C GLU A 234 -22.92 -7.50 -7.07
N LYS A 235 -23.40 -6.59 -7.91
CA LYS A 235 -23.98 -5.30 -7.50
C LYS A 235 -23.08 -4.46 -6.58
N GLY A 236 -21.75 -4.68 -6.69
CA GLY A 236 -20.77 -4.04 -5.82
C GLY A 236 -19.42 -3.82 -6.47
N THR A 237 -18.59 -3.09 -5.75
CA THR A 237 -17.20 -2.79 -6.11
C THR A 237 -16.27 -3.85 -5.54
N MET A 238 -15.40 -4.41 -6.37
CA MET A 238 -14.39 -5.37 -5.94
C MET A 238 -13.18 -4.67 -5.29
N GLY A 239 -12.74 -5.15 -4.13
CA GLY A 239 -11.47 -4.76 -3.51
C GLY A 239 -11.49 -3.41 -2.81
N VAL A 240 -12.61 -3.02 -2.21
CA VAL A 240 -12.72 -1.76 -1.44
C VAL A 240 -11.88 -1.85 -0.15
N GLY A 241 -11.19 -0.76 0.19
CA GLY A 241 -10.42 -0.64 1.42
C GLY A 241 -8.90 -0.56 1.20
N SER A 242 -8.11 -1.14 2.10
CA SER A 242 -6.64 -1.07 2.05
C SER A 242 -6.06 -1.81 0.85
N SER A 243 -4.94 -1.31 0.33
CA SER A 243 -4.16 -2.04 -0.67
C SER A 243 -3.50 -3.26 -0.02
N ARG A 244 -3.92 -4.46 -0.39
CA ARG A 244 -3.40 -5.70 0.20
C ARG A 244 -3.04 -6.70 -0.88
N MET A 245 -1.76 -6.82 -1.18
CA MET A 245 -1.24 -7.88 -2.03
C MET A 245 -1.66 -9.26 -1.49
N SER A 246 -1.71 -9.42 -0.15
CA SER A 246 -2.19 -10.63 0.50
C SER A 246 -3.62 -11.01 0.11
N GLY A 247 -4.50 -10.03 -0.14
CA GLY A 247 -5.85 -10.31 -0.65
C GLY A 247 -5.83 -10.93 -2.05
N VAL A 248 -5.03 -10.37 -2.95
CA VAL A 248 -4.83 -10.92 -4.30
C VAL A 248 -4.15 -12.30 -4.24
N ASN A 249 -3.17 -12.48 -3.35
CA ASN A 249 -2.50 -13.76 -3.13
C ASN A 249 -3.48 -14.84 -2.61
N ASN A 250 -4.38 -14.48 -1.70
CA ASN A 250 -5.40 -15.41 -1.19
C ASN A 250 -6.38 -15.81 -2.31
N VAL A 251 -6.83 -14.86 -3.12
CA VAL A 251 -7.65 -15.16 -4.30
C VAL A 251 -6.89 -16.10 -5.24
N ALA A 252 -5.63 -15.79 -5.58
CA ALA A 252 -4.82 -16.61 -6.46
C ALA A 252 -4.59 -18.03 -5.91
N LEU A 253 -4.48 -18.21 -4.60
CA LEU A 253 -4.36 -19.51 -3.94
C LEU A 253 -5.61 -20.37 -4.20
N TRP A 254 -6.79 -19.84 -3.93
CA TRP A 254 -8.03 -20.60 -3.96
C TRP A 254 -8.62 -20.79 -5.36
N ILE A 255 -8.31 -19.91 -6.31
CA ILE A 255 -8.70 -20.08 -7.72
C ILE A 255 -7.62 -20.74 -8.58
N GLY A 256 -6.42 -20.94 -8.00
CA GLY A 256 -5.28 -21.58 -8.67
C GLY A 256 -5.37 -23.11 -8.67
N LYS A 257 -4.58 -23.74 -9.52
CA LYS A 257 -4.43 -25.20 -9.53
C LYS A 257 -3.22 -25.60 -8.70
N GLN A 258 -3.36 -26.61 -7.85
CA GLN A 258 -2.24 -27.19 -7.13
C GLN A 258 -1.28 -27.91 -8.11
N ALA A 259 -0.03 -27.43 -8.19
CA ALA A 259 0.97 -27.98 -9.11
C ALA A 259 1.68 -29.23 -8.55
N SER A 260 1.84 -29.30 -7.23
CA SER A 260 2.67 -30.30 -6.57
C SER A 260 2.28 -30.39 -5.10
N PRO A 261 2.40 -31.56 -4.47
CA PRO A 261 2.21 -31.70 -3.03
C PRO A 261 3.25 -30.92 -2.21
N TYR A 262 4.32 -30.42 -2.84
CA TYR A 262 5.37 -29.62 -2.22
C TYR A 262 5.26 -28.12 -2.51
N VAL A 263 4.48 -27.73 -3.51
CA VAL A 263 4.28 -26.34 -3.90
C VAL A 263 2.78 -26.10 -3.97
N PRO A 264 2.16 -25.69 -2.86
CA PRO A 264 0.71 -25.43 -2.81
C PRO A 264 0.31 -24.25 -3.69
N PHE A 265 1.29 -23.47 -4.16
CA PHE A 265 1.10 -22.24 -4.87
C PHE A 265 1.55 -22.34 -6.32
N ILE A 266 0.61 -22.43 -7.22
CA ILE A 266 0.87 -22.05 -8.61
C ILE A 266 0.59 -20.55 -8.68
N ASN A 267 1.54 -19.80 -9.23
CA ASN A 267 1.31 -18.41 -9.55
C ASN A 267 0.34 -18.31 -10.75
N ILE A 268 -0.95 -18.55 -10.51
CA ILE A 268 -2.00 -18.29 -11.48
C ILE A 268 -2.45 -16.87 -11.28
N ALA A 269 -2.31 -16.10 -12.33
CA ALA A 269 -2.79 -14.73 -12.35
C ALA A 269 -4.31 -14.70 -12.08
N PRO A 270 -4.78 -14.01 -11.04
CA PRO A 270 -6.19 -14.00 -10.66
C PRO A 270 -7.04 -13.28 -11.70
N VAL A 271 -8.30 -13.74 -11.83
CA VAL A 271 -9.34 -13.03 -12.59
C VAL A 271 -10.39 -12.56 -11.60
N VAL A 272 -10.62 -11.27 -11.55
CA VAL A 272 -11.59 -10.67 -10.64
C VAL A 272 -12.47 -9.68 -11.37
N ALA A 273 -13.70 -9.50 -10.91
CA ALA A 273 -14.64 -8.57 -11.52
C ALA A 273 -15.51 -7.88 -10.47
N GLY A 274 -15.90 -6.65 -10.73
CA GLY A 274 -16.90 -5.93 -9.96
C GLY A 274 -17.95 -5.36 -10.88
N THR A 275 -19.22 -5.66 -10.65
CA THR A 275 -20.30 -5.15 -11.50
C THR A 275 -20.61 -3.67 -11.26
N ASN A 276 -20.11 -3.13 -10.14
CA ASN A 276 -20.13 -1.70 -9.82
C ASN A 276 -18.70 -1.09 -9.81
N GLY A 277 -17.75 -1.79 -10.41
CA GLY A 277 -16.37 -1.35 -10.55
C GLY A 277 -15.36 -2.15 -9.74
N ILE A 278 -14.11 -1.77 -9.88
CA ILE A 278 -12.99 -2.27 -9.07
C ILE A 278 -12.31 -1.07 -8.42
N SER A 279 -11.97 -1.21 -7.13
CA SER A 279 -11.16 -0.20 -6.45
C SER A 279 -9.85 0.04 -7.21
N PRO A 280 -9.47 1.30 -7.51
CA PRO A 280 -8.29 1.59 -8.34
C PRO A 280 -6.99 0.98 -7.81
N ILE A 281 -6.79 0.99 -6.49
CA ILE A 281 -5.59 0.40 -5.86
C ILE A 281 -5.62 -1.12 -6.01
N PHE A 282 -6.77 -1.75 -5.83
CA PHE A 282 -6.90 -3.20 -5.97
C PHE A 282 -6.71 -3.64 -7.43
N LEU A 283 -7.21 -2.87 -8.38
CA LEU A 283 -7.00 -3.10 -9.82
C LEU A 283 -5.51 -3.07 -10.18
N THR A 284 -4.77 -2.09 -9.66
CA THR A 284 -3.31 -2.01 -9.83
C THR A 284 -2.63 -3.25 -9.23
N THR A 285 -3.02 -3.64 -8.02
CA THR A 285 -2.47 -4.82 -7.34
C THR A 285 -2.70 -6.12 -8.14
N VAL A 286 -3.89 -6.28 -8.71
CA VAL A 286 -4.20 -7.41 -9.60
C VAL A 286 -3.30 -7.38 -10.84
N GLY A 287 -3.12 -6.22 -11.46
CA GLY A 287 -2.27 -6.05 -12.65
C GLY A 287 -0.80 -6.38 -12.37
N VAL A 288 -0.26 -6.00 -11.19
CA VAL A 288 1.12 -6.33 -10.79
C VAL A 288 1.39 -7.84 -10.82
N THR A 289 0.40 -8.66 -10.48
CA THR A 289 0.51 -10.13 -10.54
C THR A 289 0.29 -10.73 -11.94
N GLY A 290 0.05 -9.91 -12.96
CA GLY A 290 -0.37 -10.37 -14.28
C GLY A 290 -1.83 -10.84 -14.33
N GLY A 291 -2.63 -10.48 -13.33
CA GLY A 291 -4.05 -10.80 -13.24
C GLY A 291 -4.92 -9.91 -14.12
N ILE A 292 -6.19 -10.29 -14.24
CA ILE A 292 -7.19 -9.56 -15.00
C ILE A 292 -8.24 -9.00 -14.03
N GLY A 293 -8.34 -7.68 -13.97
CA GLY A 293 -9.38 -6.97 -13.24
C GLY A 293 -10.42 -6.40 -14.20
N LEU A 294 -11.65 -6.86 -14.13
CA LEU A 294 -12.74 -6.43 -15.01
C LEU A 294 -13.67 -5.47 -14.28
N ASP A 295 -13.61 -4.20 -14.66
CA ASP A 295 -14.60 -3.21 -14.27
C ASP A 295 -15.83 -3.38 -15.18
N LEU A 296 -16.90 -3.96 -14.65
CA LEU A 296 -18.10 -4.27 -15.37
C LEU A 296 -19.20 -3.21 -15.19
N LYS A 297 -18.88 -2.05 -14.66
CA LYS A 297 -19.82 -0.97 -14.36
C LYS A 297 -20.72 -0.57 -15.53
N ASN A 298 -20.23 -0.70 -16.75
CA ASN A 298 -20.90 -0.30 -17.99
C ASN A 298 -21.36 -1.47 -18.85
N TRP A 299 -21.55 -2.66 -18.29
CA TRP A 299 -21.75 -3.83 -19.13
C TRP A 299 -23.15 -3.96 -19.70
N VAL A 300 -24.12 -3.17 -19.27
CA VAL A 300 -25.43 -3.16 -19.92
C VAL A 300 -25.88 -1.73 -20.19
N LYS A 301 -25.89 -1.39 -21.46
CA LYS A 301 -26.58 -0.21 -21.95
C LYS A 301 -28.07 -0.54 -22.04
N LYS A 302 -28.94 0.36 -21.53
CA LYS A 302 -30.38 0.20 -21.69
C LYS A 302 -30.72 0.19 -23.17
N VAL A 303 -31.44 -0.85 -23.60
CA VAL A 303 -31.85 -1.01 -24.99
C VAL A 303 -33.36 -0.83 -25.06
N GLY A 304 -33.82 0.06 -25.93
CA GLY A 304 -35.24 0.27 -26.20
C GLY A 304 -35.90 -0.92 -26.87
N GLU A 305 -37.20 -0.87 -27.04
CA GLU A 305 -38.01 -1.95 -27.61
C GLU A 305 -37.59 -2.36 -29.04
N ASN A 306 -36.94 -1.47 -29.77
CA ASN A 306 -36.49 -1.70 -31.14
C ASN A 306 -34.99 -2.05 -31.22
N GLY A 307 -34.31 -2.26 -30.07
CA GLY A 307 -32.87 -2.61 -30.02
C GLY A 307 -31.92 -1.42 -30.09
N GLU A 308 -32.42 -0.19 -30.10
CA GLU A 308 -31.59 1.02 -30.01
C GLU A 308 -31.11 1.28 -28.56
N VAL A 309 -29.88 1.81 -28.42
CA VAL A 309 -29.36 2.23 -27.12
C VAL A 309 -30.12 3.47 -26.67
N VAL A 310 -30.73 3.41 -25.49
CA VAL A 310 -31.41 4.56 -24.89
C VAL A 310 -30.34 5.55 -24.44
N LEU A 311 -30.45 6.79 -24.90
CA LEU A 311 -29.58 7.89 -24.50
C LEU A 311 -30.30 8.81 -23.52
N ASP A 312 -29.57 9.43 -22.61
CA ASP A 312 -30.10 10.49 -21.75
C ASP A 312 -30.17 11.84 -22.49
N ILE A 313 -30.52 12.90 -21.75
CA ILE A 313 -30.64 14.25 -22.31
C ILE A 313 -29.30 14.85 -22.75
N GLU A 314 -28.18 14.29 -22.34
CA GLU A 314 -26.81 14.70 -22.67
C GLU A 314 -26.24 13.87 -23.81
N GLY A 315 -27.00 12.87 -24.29
CA GLY A 315 -26.60 11.96 -25.37
C GLY A 315 -25.75 10.80 -24.93
N GLU A 316 -25.62 10.55 -23.63
CA GLU A 316 -24.93 9.41 -23.06
C GLU A 316 -25.85 8.20 -22.93
N ALA A 317 -25.29 7.00 -23.03
CA ALA A 317 -26.06 5.75 -22.93
C ALA A 317 -26.60 5.55 -21.51
N VAL A 318 -27.90 5.45 -21.36
CA VAL A 318 -28.53 5.08 -20.08
C VAL A 318 -28.11 3.65 -19.75
N LEU A 319 -27.58 3.46 -18.53
CA LEU A 319 -27.12 2.15 -18.07
C LEU A 319 -28.24 1.46 -17.27
N GLU A 320 -28.53 0.23 -17.64
CA GLU A 320 -29.45 -0.64 -16.91
C GLU A 320 -28.73 -1.93 -16.51
N GLN A 321 -28.65 -2.20 -15.21
CA GLN A 321 -28.06 -3.43 -14.68
C GLN A 321 -29.07 -4.58 -14.85
N THR A 322 -29.12 -5.17 -16.03
CA THR A 322 -30.06 -6.26 -16.35
C THR A 322 -29.42 -7.65 -16.33
N TYR A 323 -28.09 -7.74 -16.23
CA TYR A 323 -27.39 -9.04 -16.23
C TYR A 323 -26.87 -9.35 -14.81
N SER A 324 -27.45 -10.37 -14.22
CA SER A 324 -26.98 -10.96 -12.96
C SER A 324 -25.99 -12.07 -13.27
N VAL A 325 -24.89 -12.12 -12.55
CA VAL A 325 -23.90 -13.19 -12.65
C VAL A 325 -24.13 -14.16 -11.51
N ASP A 326 -24.49 -15.38 -11.85
CA ASP A 326 -24.59 -16.48 -10.89
C ASP A 326 -23.25 -17.24 -10.80
N THR A 327 -23.00 -17.85 -9.63
CA THR A 327 -21.90 -18.81 -9.50
C THR A 327 -22.09 -19.97 -10.47
N GLY A 328 -21.02 -20.34 -11.19
CA GLY A 328 -21.06 -21.39 -12.21
C GLY A 328 -21.35 -20.90 -13.63
N THR A 329 -21.60 -19.60 -13.84
CA THR A 329 -21.74 -19.04 -15.20
C THR A 329 -20.40 -19.10 -15.94
N VAL A 330 -20.42 -19.64 -17.16
CA VAL A 330 -19.22 -19.72 -18.01
C VAL A 330 -19.18 -18.53 -18.96
N LEU A 331 -18.11 -17.74 -18.87
CA LEU A 331 -17.87 -16.58 -19.74
C LEU A 331 -16.57 -16.76 -20.52
N THR A 332 -16.43 -16.02 -21.62
CA THR A 332 -15.22 -16.02 -22.44
C THR A 332 -14.66 -14.60 -22.52
N ILE A 333 -13.42 -14.44 -22.05
CA ILE A 333 -12.62 -13.24 -22.26
C ILE A 333 -11.90 -13.41 -23.59
N ASN A 334 -12.25 -12.62 -24.61
CA ASN A 334 -11.50 -12.59 -25.85
C ASN A 334 -10.47 -11.46 -25.78
N THR A 335 -9.18 -11.81 -25.74
CA THR A 335 -8.06 -10.89 -25.54
C THR A 335 -7.72 -10.11 -26.80
N LYS A 336 -8.09 -10.61 -27.99
CA LYS A 336 -7.80 -9.98 -29.27
C LYS A 336 -8.78 -8.85 -29.59
N ASN A 337 -10.09 -9.12 -29.50
CA ASN A 337 -11.10 -8.09 -29.72
C ASN A 337 -11.46 -7.32 -28.43
N LYS A 338 -10.88 -7.75 -27.28
CA LYS A 338 -11.02 -7.10 -25.97
C LYS A 338 -12.45 -7.01 -25.47
N LYS A 339 -13.16 -8.12 -25.59
CA LYS A 339 -14.58 -8.22 -25.21
C LYS A 339 -14.84 -9.44 -24.33
N LEU A 340 -15.87 -9.31 -23.50
CA LEU A 340 -16.40 -10.40 -22.67
C LEU A 340 -17.66 -10.96 -23.34
N TYR A 341 -17.79 -12.29 -23.35
CA TYR A 341 -18.91 -13.01 -23.97
C TYR A 341 -19.57 -13.99 -23.01
N ASP A 342 -20.90 -14.13 -23.16
CA ASP A 342 -21.69 -15.26 -22.67
C ASP A 342 -22.11 -16.11 -23.85
N GLY A 343 -21.46 -17.24 -24.07
CA GLY A 343 -21.58 -18.02 -25.30
C GLY A 343 -21.23 -17.19 -26.54
N GLN A 344 -22.22 -16.94 -27.41
CA GLN A 344 -22.06 -16.09 -28.59
C GLN A 344 -22.46 -14.62 -28.35
N LYS A 345 -23.05 -14.31 -27.18
CA LYS A 345 -23.53 -12.99 -26.87
C LYS A 345 -22.39 -12.12 -26.34
N GLU A 346 -22.10 -11.03 -27.02
CA GLU A 346 -21.22 -9.97 -26.53
C GLU A 346 -21.87 -9.27 -25.32
N LEU A 347 -21.15 -9.20 -24.21
CA LEU A 347 -21.61 -8.54 -22.99
C LEU A 347 -21.07 -7.13 -22.88
N ILE A 348 -19.75 -6.95 -22.98
CA ILE A 348 -19.09 -5.67 -22.70
C ILE A 348 -17.72 -5.58 -23.37
N ASP A 349 -17.30 -4.35 -23.69
CA ASP A 349 -15.92 -4.02 -24.03
C ASP A 349 -15.05 -3.95 -22.76
N ILE A 350 -13.95 -4.69 -22.75
CA ILE A 350 -13.00 -4.78 -21.64
C ILE A 350 -11.60 -4.26 -22.04
N SER A 351 -11.54 -3.38 -23.03
CA SER A 351 -10.28 -2.82 -23.54
C SER A 351 -9.49 -2.06 -22.46
N SER A 352 -10.18 -1.48 -21.47
CA SER A 352 -9.57 -0.83 -20.32
C SER A 352 -8.79 -1.79 -19.41
N ALA A 353 -9.21 -3.04 -19.30
CA ALA A 353 -8.51 -4.09 -18.57
C ALA A 353 -7.37 -4.72 -19.38
N LEU A 354 -7.51 -4.77 -20.72
CA LEU A 354 -6.59 -5.41 -21.65
C LEU A 354 -5.75 -4.36 -22.41
N THR A 355 -5.16 -3.43 -21.67
CA THR A 355 -4.19 -2.49 -22.25
C THR A 355 -2.95 -3.22 -22.74
N PRO A 356 -2.18 -2.66 -23.70
CA PRO A 356 -0.93 -3.28 -24.13
C PRO A 356 0.00 -3.63 -22.98
N GLN A 357 0.11 -2.76 -21.98
CA GLN A 357 0.93 -2.98 -20.80
C GLN A 357 0.42 -4.14 -19.93
N ASN A 358 -0.90 -4.22 -19.70
CA ASN A 358 -1.48 -5.33 -18.94
C ASN A 358 -1.30 -6.66 -19.67
N MET A 359 -1.39 -6.66 -21.00
CA MET A 359 -1.12 -7.85 -21.81
C MET A 359 0.35 -8.30 -21.70
N GLU A 360 1.30 -7.37 -21.64
CA GLU A 360 2.71 -7.66 -21.35
C GLU A 360 2.87 -8.28 -19.96
N PHE A 361 2.21 -7.73 -18.94
CA PHE A 361 2.25 -8.27 -17.58
C PHE A 361 1.64 -9.67 -17.51
N MET A 362 0.52 -9.90 -18.19
CA MET A 362 -0.10 -11.23 -18.28
C MET A 362 0.85 -12.24 -18.93
N ARG A 363 1.51 -11.87 -20.03
CA ARG A 363 2.46 -12.71 -20.77
C ARG A 363 3.68 -13.05 -19.92
N ALA A 364 4.21 -12.07 -19.16
CA ALA A 364 5.41 -12.21 -18.35
C ALA A 364 5.16 -12.83 -16.96
N GLY A 365 3.89 -13.04 -16.56
CA GLY A 365 3.53 -13.52 -15.24
C GLY A 365 3.67 -12.47 -14.15
N GLY A 366 3.56 -11.18 -14.51
CA GLY A 366 3.58 -10.05 -13.61
C GLY A 366 4.43 -8.88 -14.09
N SER A 367 4.29 -7.74 -13.42
CA SER A 367 4.97 -6.50 -13.80
C SER A 367 6.48 -6.54 -13.55
N TYR A 368 6.94 -7.29 -12.56
CA TYR A 368 8.35 -7.34 -12.15
C TYR A 368 9.28 -7.76 -13.30
N ALA A 369 8.96 -8.88 -13.94
CA ALA A 369 9.75 -9.37 -15.06
C ALA A 369 9.86 -8.34 -16.21
N ILE A 370 8.80 -7.56 -16.43
CA ILE A 370 8.79 -6.50 -17.44
C ILE A 370 9.65 -5.31 -17.01
N VAL A 371 9.49 -4.82 -15.76
CA VAL A 371 10.22 -3.63 -15.29
C VAL A 371 11.74 -3.89 -15.25
N PHE A 372 12.15 -5.00 -14.64
CA PHE A 372 13.57 -5.39 -14.61
C PHE A 372 14.09 -5.77 -15.98
N GLY A 373 13.27 -6.47 -16.77
CA GLY A 373 13.63 -6.83 -18.14
C GLY A 373 13.88 -5.60 -19.02
N LYS A 374 13.07 -4.55 -18.94
CA LYS A 374 13.30 -3.28 -19.67
C LYS A 374 14.60 -2.61 -19.25
N LYS A 375 14.93 -2.61 -17.95
CA LYS A 375 16.21 -2.08 -17.46
C LYS A 375 17.40 -2.92 -17.99
N LEU A 376 17.29 -4.24 -17.94
CA LEU A 376 18.31 -5.15 -18.45
C LEU A 376 18.48 -5.01 -19.97
N GLN A 377 17.39 -4.83 -20.73
CA GLN A 377 17.44 -4.55 -22.16
C GLN A 377 18.20 -3.25 -22.46
N THR A 378 17.88 -2.18 -21.72
CA THR A 378 18.57 -0.88 -21.86
C THR A 378 20.04 -1.00 -21.52
N PHE A 379 20.38 -1.64 -20.40
CA PHE A 379 21.78 -1.92 -20.02
C PHE A 379 22.54 -2.65 -21.12
N ALA A 380 21.95 -3.73 -21.64
CA ALA A 380 22.61 -4.54 -22.67
C ALA A 380 22.80 -3.77 -23.99
N ALA A 381 21.80 -2.99 -24.41
CA ALA A 381 21.90 -2.15 -25.61
C ALA A 381 22.99 -1.07 -25.47
N MET A 382 23.02 -0.38 -24.30
CA MET A 382 24.07 0.61 -24.01
C MET A 382 25.48 -0.01 -24.01
N THR A 383 25.62 -1.17 -23.34
CA THR A 383 26.94 -1.88 -23.33
C THR A 383 27.37 -2.30 -24.72
N LEU A 384 26.47 -2.69 -25.59
CA LEU A 384 26.74 -3.04 -26.98
C LEU A 384 26.95 -1.81 -27.90
N GLY A 385 26.64 -0.59 -27.43
CA GLY A 385 26.70 0.63 -28.22
C GLY A 385 25.63 0.70 -29.33
N ILE A 386 24.43 0.16 -29.09
CA ILE A 386 23.31 0.15 -30.05
C ILE A 386 22.10 0.85 -29.47
N ASP A 387 21.22 1.32 -30.33
CA ASP A 387 19.90 1.82 -29.90
C ASP A 387 19.09 0.69 -29.24
N VAL A 388 18.29 1.05 -28.22
CA VAL A 388 17.39 0.08 -27.57
C VAL A 388 16.28 -0.34 -28.53
N PRO A 389 16.19 -1.62 -28.94
CA PRO A 389 15.14 -2.08 -29.83
C PRO A 389 13.75 -1.90 -29.22
N THR A 390 12.78 -1.48 -30.02
CA THR A 390 11.38 -1.35 -29.61
C THR A 390 10.74 -2.75 -29.57
N VAL A 391 10.67 -3.33 -28.38
CA VAL A 391 10.05 -4.65 -28.14
C VAL A 391 8.75 -4.49 -27.39
N PHE A 392 8.74 -3.63 -26.38
CA PHE A 392 7.58 -3.39 -25.54
C PHE A 392 6.69 -2.31 -26.13
N ALA A 393 5.40 -2.41 -25.84
CA ALA A 393 4.41 -1.44 -26.28
C ALA A 393 4.77 -0.02 -25.78
N PRO A 394 4.64 0.98 -26.64
CA PRO A 394 4.84 2.36 -26.23
C PRO A 394 3.78 2.76 -25.20
N SER A 395 4.14 3.61 -24.27
CA SER A 395 3.19 4.22 -23.35
C SER A 395 2.20 5.09 -24.10
N LYS A 396 0.94 5.12 -23.62
CA LYS A 396 -0.08 6.01 -24.16
C LYS A 396 0.26 7.44 -23.73
N GLU A 397 0.47 8.33 -24.67
CA GLU A 397 0.79 9.72 -24.42
C GLU A 397 -0.31 10.64 -24.98
N ILE A 398 -1.05 11.30 -24.08
CA ILE A 398 -2.06 12.30 -24.41
C ILE A 398 -1.43 13.69 -24.27
N SER A 399 -1.55 14.52 -25.31
CA SER A 399 -1.06 15.89 -25.31
C SER A 399 -2.13 16.79 -25.94
N ASN A 400 -2.51 17.84 -25.20
CA ASN A 400 -3.53 18.80 -25.61
C ASN A 400 -2.85 20.20 -25.79
N PRO A 401 -2.33 20.52 -26.99
CA PRO A 401 -1.63 21.78 -27.20
C PRO A 401 -2.49 22.98 -26.82
N GLY A 402 -1.92 23.91 -26.04
CA GLY A 402 -2.61 25.13 -25.58
C GLY A 402 -3.46 24.98 -24.32
N GLN A 403 -3.62 23.76 -23.80
CA GLN A 403 -4.20 23.55 -22.48
C GLN A 403 -3.09 23.69 -21.41
N GLY A 404 -3.36 24.47 -20.37
CA GLY A 404 -2.49 24.54 -19.19
C GLY A 404 -2.54 23.27 -18.36
N LEU A 405 -1.53 23.08 -17.53
CA LEU A 405 -1.36 21.92 -16.68
C LEU A 405 -1.94 22.16 -15.29
N THR A 406 -2.62 21.17 -14.77
CA THR A 406 -2.93 21.08 -13.33
C THR A 406 -1.62 20.92 -12.55
N ALA A 407 -1.65 21.17 -11.23
CA ALA A 407 -0.46 20.99 -10.41
C ALA A 407 0.06 19.54 -10.46
N VAL A 408 -0.84 18.58 -10.48
CA VAL A 408 -0.50 17.15 -10.60
C VAL A 408 0.13 16.86 -11.96
N GLU A 409 -0.43 17.33 -13.05
CA GLU A 409 0.16 17.14 -14.39
C GLU A 409 1.57 17.74 -14.47
N LYS A 410 1.84 18.87 -13.81
CA LYS A 410 3.18 19.45 -13.69
C LYS A 410 4.15 18.52 -12.97
N ILE A 411 3.75 17.94 -11.82
CA ILE A 411 4.57 16.98 -11.08
C ILE A 411 4.89 15.78 -11.96
N PHE A 412 3.89 15.23 -12.64
CA PHE A 412 4.09 14.07 -13.51
C PHE A 412 5.02 14.39 -14.68
N ASN A 413 4.84 15.53 -15.36
CA ASN A 413 5.72 15.93 -16.46
C ASN A 413 7.16 16.16 -15.99
N LYS A 414 7.38 16.70 -14.77
CA LYS A 414 8.73 16.87 -14.21
C LYS A 414 9.44 15.53 -13.98
N ASN A 415 8.70 14.54 -13.48
CA ASN A 415 9.25 13.26 -13.02
C ASN A 415 9.10 12.14 -14.08
N ALA A 416 8.52 12.43 -15.24
CA ALA A 416 8.30 11.42 -16.29
C ALA A 416 9.61 10.92 -16.92
N VAL A 417 9.70 9.60 -17.08
CA VAL A 417 10.88 8.92 -17.65
C VAL A 417 10.54 8.24 -18.96
N GLY A 418 11.41 8.39 -19.96
CA GLY A 418 11.27 7.68 -21.24
C GLY A 418 10.08 8.14 -22.09
N THR A 419 9.61 9.37 -21.90
CA THR A 419 8.57 10.01 -22.70
C THR A 419 9.12 10.64 -23.96
N THR A 420 8.26 10.95 -24.91
CA THR A 420 8.65 11.65 -26.15
C THR A 420 9.23 13.02 -25.83
N PRO A 421 10.50 13.31 -26.22
CA PRO A 421 11.13 14.59 -25.92
C PRO A 421 10.31 15.81 -26.34
N GLY A 422 10.12 16.76 -25.42
CA GLY A 422 9.39 18.00 -25.66
C GLY A 422 7.87 17.86 -25.71
N LYS A 423 7.31 16.68 -25.49
CA LYS A 423 5.88 16.45 -25.41
C LYS A 423 5.38 16.71 -23.99
N VAL A 424 4.38 17.58 -23.87
CA VAL A 424 3.70 17.85 -22.61
C VAL A 424 2.53 16.87 -22.47
N LEU A 425 2.47 16.17 -21.34
CA LEU A 425 1.52 15.09 -21.09
C LEU A 425 0.38 15.54 -20.19
N HIS A 426 -0.81 15.07 -20.49
CA HIS A 426 -2.05 15.36 -19.75
C HIS A 426 -2.66 14.07 -19.15
N ALA A 427 -3.68 14.25 -18.34
CA ALA A 427 -4.43 13.16 -17.71
C ALA A 427 -4.83 12.08 -18.71
N GLY A 428 -4.74 10.81 -18.29
CA GLY A 428 -4.97 9.64 -19.10
C GLY A 428 -3.74 9.14 -19.89
N SER A 429 -2.58 9.86 -19.83
CA SER A 429 -1.30 9.35 -20.32
C SER A 429 -0.77 8.29 -19.36
N ASP A 430 -0.24 7.18 -19.90
CA ASP A 430 0.48 6.17 -19.13
C ASP A 430 1.95 6.54 -19.07
N VAL A 431 2.49 6.71 -17.88
CA VAL A 431 3.88 7.18 -17.70
C VAL A 431 4.64 6.33 -16.69
N ARG A 432 5.96 6.22 -16.91
CA ARG A 432 6.90 5.90 -15.83
C ARG A 432 7.34 7.21 -15.20
N VAL A 433 7.39 7.25 -13.88
CA VAL A 433 7.82 8.43 -13.13
C VAL A 433 8.90 8.06 -12.14
N GLU A 434 9.85 8.98 -11.94
CA GLU A 434 10.78 8.91 -10.83
C GLU A 434 10.03 9.07 -9.52
N VAL A 435 10.34 8.22 -8.54
CA VAL A 435 9.78 8.22 -7.19
C VAL A 435 10.81 8.79 -6.23
N ASN A 436 10.43 9.82 -5.48
CA ASN A 436 11.36 10.51 -4.58
C ASN A 436 11.37 9.88 -3.18
N ILE A 437 10.21 9.53 -2.65
CA ILE A 437 10.06 8.99 -1.31
C ILE A 437 9.26 7.71 -1.35
N VAL A 438 9.71 6.70 -0.61
CA VAL A 438 8.99 5.45 -0.45
C VAL A 438 8.73 5.14 1.01
N GLY A 439 7.50 4.75 1.32
CA GLY A 439 7.08 4.31 2.65
C GLY A 439 6.66 2.85 2.66
N SER A 440 7.10 2.11 3.65
CA SER A 440 6.65 0.75 3.92
C SER A 440 6.21 0.61 5.37
N GLN A 441 5.28 -0.29 5.63
CA GLN A 441 4.83 -0.59 6.98
C GLN A 441 4.64 -2.11 7.16
N ASP A 442 4.43 -2.50 8.39
CA ASP A 442 4.55 -3.87 8.86
C ASP A 442 3.39 -4.81 8.54
N THR A 443 2.27 -4.32 7.99
CA THR A 443 1.11 -5.17 7.65
C THR A 443 0.75 -5.21 6.17
N THR A 444 0.98 -4.14 5.42
CA THR A 444 0.68 -4.05 3.97
C THR A 444 1.88 -3.60 3.15
N GLY A 445 3.04 -3.42 3.78
CA GLY A 445 4.31 -3.13 3.12
C GLY A 445 5.06 -4.42 2.72
N LEU A 446 6.37 -4.40 2.85
CA LEU A 446 7.28 -5.49 2.43
C LEU A 446 7.27 -6.70 3.38
N MET A 447 6.11 -7.23 3.69
CA MET A 447 5.92 -8.26 4.72
C MET A 447 6.12 -9.69 4.23
N THR A 448 5.99 -9.96 2.94
CA THR A 448 6.19 -11.32 2.44
C THR A 448 7.64 -11.55 2.06
N SER A 449 8.12 -12.76 2.30
CA SER A 449 9.48 -13.16 1.92
C SER A 449 9.77 -12.92 0.46
N GLN A 450 8.79 -13.14 -0.39
CA GLN A 450 8.97 -13.03 -1.84
C GLN A 450 9.19 -11.59 -2.30
N GLU A 451 8.46 -10.62 -1.76
CA GLU A 451 8.66 -9.21 -2.11
C GLU A 451 10.02 -8.72 -1.59
N LEU A 452 10.38 -9.10 -0.35
CA LEU A 452 11.70 -8.81 0.21
C LEU A 452 12.84 -9.44 -0.60
N GLU A 453 12.66 -10.68 -1.03
CA GLU A 453 13.65 -11.42 -1.81
C GLU A 453 13.84 -10.87 -3.21
N MET A 454 12.74 -10.52 -3.88
CA MET A 454 12.81 -9.88 -5.19
C MET A 454 13.51 -8.53 -5.13
N MET A 455 13.21 -7.75 -4.12
CA MET A 455 13.86 -6.47 -3.89
C MET A 455 15.35 -6.66 -3.58
N ALA A 456 15.70 -7.60 -2.70
CA ALA A 456 17.09 -7.91 -2.38
C ALA A 456 17.86 -8.48 -3.58
N ALA A 457 17.19 -9.12 -4.53
CA ALA A 457 17.84 -9.64 -5.76
C ALA A 457 18.39 -8.54 -6.68
N THR A 458 17.91 -7.32 -6.53
CA THR A 458 18.18 -6.22 -7.44
C THR A 458 18.65 -4.95 -6.76
N LEU A 459 18.55 -4.91 -5.41
CA LEU A 459 18.80 -3.73 -4.61
C LEU A 459 20.10 -3.87 -3.81
N ILE A 460 21.02 -2.95 -4.00
CA ILE A 460 22.16 -2.75 -3.11
C ILE A 460 21.85 -1.65 -2.10
N SER A 461 21.15 -0.59 -2.54
CA SER A 461 20.61 0.47 -1.69
C SER A 461 19.37 1.06 -2.36
N PRO A 462 18.46 1.69 -1.61
CA PRO A 462 17.29 2.37 -2.20
C PRO A 462 17.73 3.45 -3.18
N ILE A 463 17.17 3.43 -4.40
CA ILE A 463 17.46 4.43 -5.45
C ILE A 463 16.46 5.61 -5.32
N VAL A 464 16.09 5.96 -4.12
CA VAL A 464 15.15 7.06 -3.84
C VAL A 464 15.77 8.03 -2.85
N ASP A 465 15.23 9.25 -2.80
CA ASP A 465 15.75 10.31 -1.93
C ASP A 465 15.60 9.98 -0.44
N GLY A 466 14.54 9.23 -0.11
CA GLY A 466 14.30 8.71 1.24
C GLY A 466 13.38 7.49 1.21
N ALA A 467 13.69 6.52 2.03
CA ALA A 467 12.86 5.34 2.22
C ALA A 467 12.64 5.10 3.71
N TYR A 468 11.38 4.99 4.13
CA TYR A 468 11.00 4.81 5.52
C TYR A 468 10.26 3.50 5.73
N GLN A 469 10.64 2.77 6.79
CA GLN A 469 9.93 1.58 7.25
C GLN A 469 9.31 1.84 8.61
N SER A 470 8.01 1.58 8.75
CA SER A 470 7.26 1.69 10.00
C SER A 470 6.73 0.36 10.49
N GLY A 471 6.67 0.19 11.80
CA GLY A 471 5.96 -0.87 12.52
C GLY A 471 4.69 -0.37 13.22
N CYS A 472 4.10 0.74 12.74
CA CYS A 472 2.98 1.39 13.43
C CYS A 472 1.70 0.56 13.52
N HIS A 473 1.54 -0.44 12.67
CA HIS A 473 0.35 -1.30 12.65
C HIS A 473 0.45 -2.49 13.62
N THR A 474 1.64 -2.82 14.10
CA THR A 474 1.86 -3.88 15.10
C THR A 474 2.52 -3.35 16.37
N ALA A 475 2.62 -2.04 16.53
CA ALA A 475 3.28 -1.37 17.65
C ALA A 475 2.82 -1.86 19.02
N SER A 476 1.54 -2.18 19.18
CA SER A 476 0.91 -2.65 20.39
C SER A 476 0.35 -4.08 20.27
N VAL A 477 0.77 -4.85 19.24
CA VAL A 477 0.28 -6.23 19.06
C VAL A 477 1.01 -7.20 19.98
N TRP A 478 0.24 -7.99 20.67
CA TRP A 478 0.66 -8.96 21.70
C TRP A 478 0.90 -10.35 21.15
N ASP A 479 0.53 -10.58 19.88
CA ASP A 479 0.71 -11.88 19.25
C ASP A 479 2.21 -12.17 19.07
N LYS A 480 2.66 -13.31 19.61
CA LYS A 480 4.03 -13.80 19.48
C LYS A 480 4.49 -13.85 18.02
N LYS A 481 3.59 -14.26 17.11
CA LYS A 481 3.91 -14.36 15.68
C LYS A 481 4.11 -13.00 15.02
N ALA A 482 3.37 -11.98 15.42
CA ALA A 482 3.61 -10.60 14.95
C ALA A 482 4.96 -10.10 15.43
N GLN A 483 5.35 -10.40 16.66
CA GLN A 483 6.64 -10.03 17.22
C GLN A 483 7.82 -10.74 16.52
N GLU A 484 7.64 -11.96 16.01
CA GLU A 484 8.67 -12.70 15.27
C GLU A 484 9.04 -12.04 13.92
N ASN A 485 8.15 -11.24 13.35
CA ASN A 485 8.44 -10.47 12.12
C ASN A 485 9.32 -9.23 12.37
N ILE A 486 9.33 -8.67 13.57
CA ILE A 486 10.06 -7.45 13.90
C ILE A 486 11.58 -7.59 13.67
N PRO A 487 12.28 -8.65 14.15
CA PRO A 487 13.71 -8.83 13.90
C PRO A 487 14.04 -8.92 12.41
N ARG A 488 13.16 -9.52 11.62
CA ARG A 488 13.32 -9.65 10.17
C ARG A 488 13.21 -8.30 9.47
N LEU A 489 12.22 -7.49 9.84
CA LEU A 489 12.08 -6.12 9.34
C LEU A 489 13.28 -5.25 9.75
N MET A 490 13.73 -5.36 11.00
CA MET A 490 14.91 -4.64 11.50
C MET A 490 16.16 -4.99 10.73
N LYS A 491 16.38 -6.28 10.49
CA LYS A 491 17.52 -6.74 9.68
C LYS A 491 17.46 -6.15 8.28
N PHE A 492 16.32 -6.22 7.62
CA PHE A 492 16.10 -5.68 6.30
C PHE A 492 16.37 -4.17 6.24
N MET A 493 15.87 -3.40 7.20
CA MET A 493 16.11 -1.96 7.27
C MET A 493 17.59 -1.62 7.44
N ASN A 494 18.28 -2.38 8.29
CA ASN A 494 19.71 -2.18 8.49
C ASN A 494 20.52 -2.54 7.24
N ASP A 495 20.20 -3.65 6.60
CA ASP A 495 20.92 -4.12 5.42
C ASP A 495 20.78 -3.15 4.23
N PHE A 496 19.66 -2.45 4.12
CA PHE A 496 19.36 -1.54 3.01
C PHE A 496 19.33 -0.05 3.39
N GLY A 497 19.69 0.30 4.62
CA GLY A 497 19.78 1.70 5.04
C GLY A 497 18.44 2.46 5.03
N LEU A 498 17.33 1.78 5.28
CA LEU A 498 16.01 2.41 5.35
C LEU A 498 15.88 3.27 6.60
N ILE A 499 15.29 4.44 6.46
CA ILE A 499 15.00 5.34 7.58
C ILE A 499 14.02 4.63 8.52
N THR A 500 14.29 4.71 9.81
CA THR A 500 13.36 4.28 10.85
C THR A 500 13.42 5.24 12.03
N ALA A 501 12.29 5.47 12.67
CA ALA A 501 12.27 6.18 13.94
C ALA A 501 12.78 5.27 15.06
N ARG A 502 13.44 5.83 16.05
CA ARG A 502 13.96 5.12 17.21
C ARG A 502 13.18 5.52 18.45
N ASP A 503 12.69 4.56 19.22
CA ASP A 503 12.14 4.91 20.52
C ASP A 503 13.25 5.33 21.50
N PRO A 504 12.92 6.08 22.57
CA PRO A 504 13.88 6.55 23.54
C PRO A 504 14.64 5.44 24.26
N GLN A 505 14.10 4.23 24.33
CA GLN A 505 14.71 3.08 24.99
C GLN A 505 15.65 2.29 24.05
N GLY A 506 15.68 2.59 22.76
CA GLY A 506 16.58 1.96 21.79
C GLY A 506 16.33 0.46 21.56
N VAL A 507 15.17 -0.03 21.97
CA VAL A 507 14.73 -1.42 21.85
C VAL A 507 13.73 -1.51 20.69
N TYR A 508 13.32 -2.70 20.29
CA TYR A 508 12.39 -3.09 19.22
C TYR A 508 11.11 -2.25 19.02
N HIS A 509 10.91 -1.24 19.80
CA HIS A 509 9.76 -0.33 19.76
C HIS A 509 9.98 0.89 18.85
N ALA A 510 11.13 0.97 18.25
CA ALA A 510 11.66 2.10 17.49
C ALA A 510 10.93 2.41 16.17
N MET A 511 9.91 1.67 15.81
CA MET A 511 9.26 1.79 14.50
C MET A 511 7.79 2.11 14.60
N THR A 512 7.37 2.65 15.73
CA THR A 512 5.93 2.78 16.00
C THR A 512 5.32 4.08 15.48
N ASP A 513 6.14 5.03 15.08
CA ASP A 513 5.70 6.29 14.49
C ASP A 513 4.76 6.04 13.31
N VAL A 514 3.64 6.77 13.27
CA VAL A 514 2.67 6.66 12.19
C VAL A 514 3.35 6.97 10.85
N ILE A 515 3.40 5.98 9.97
CA ILE A 515 4.10 6.03 8.69
C ILE A 515 3.81 7.33 7.93
N HIS A 516 2.54 7.72 7.84
CA HIS A 516 2.11 8.89 7.06
C HIS A 516 2.68 10.20 7.59
N LYS A 517 2.81 10.34 8.91
CA LYS A 517 3.38 11.54 9.53
C LYS A 517 4.87 11.65 9.25
N VAL A 518 5.59 10.54 9.38
CA VAL A 518 7.03 10.54 9.05
C VAL A 518 7.25 10.80 7.57
N LEU A 519 6.47 10.17 6.68
CA LEU A 519 6.54 10.45 5.24
C LEU A 519 6.27 11.92 4.93
N ASN A 520 5.30 12.54 5.61
CA ASN A 520 5.02 13.97 5.45
C ASN A 520 6.19 14.84 5.92
N ASP A 521 6.86 14.46 7.02
CA ASP A 521 8.04 15.18 7.53
C ASP A 521 9.26 15.03 6.60
N ILE A 522 9.52 13.83 6.07
CA ILE A 522 10.66 13.61 5.17
C ILE A 522 10.41 14.01 3.70
N THR A 523 9.17 14.36 3.34
CA THR A 523 8.87 14.95 2.04
C THR A 523 9.23 16.44 2.07
N VAL A 524 10.31 16.80 1.40
CA VAL A 524 10.90 18.15 1.41
C VAL A 524 10.88 18.85 0.05
N ASP A 525 10.09 18.34 -0.88
CA ASP A 525 9.86 18.94 -2.21
C ASP A 525 8.36 18.81 -2.55
N ASP A 526 7.72 19.93 -2.86
CA ASP A 526 6.33 20.00 -3.31
C ASP A 526 6.11 19.42 -4.73
N TRP A 527 7.18 19.12 -5.44
CA TRP A 527 7.19 18.44 -6.74
C TRP A 527 7.45 16.94 -6.65
N ALA A 528 7.50 16.38 -5.44
CA ALA A 528 7.84 14.99 -5.23
C ALA A 528 6.69 14.04 -5.58
N ILE A 529 7.04 12.83 -6.01
CA ILE A 529 6.15 11.67 -6.07
C ILE A 529 6.51 10.70 -4.95
N ILE A 530 5.51 10.33 -4.17
CA ILE A 530 5.62 9.48 -3.00
C ILE A 530 4.81 8.21 -3.21
N ILE A 531 5.40 7.05 -2.95
CA ILE A 531 4.72 5.75 -2.95
C ILE A 531 4.75 5.17 -1.54
N GLY A 532 3.61 4.77 -1.02
CA GLY A 532 3.54 4.17 0.31
C GLY A 532 2.66 2.92 0.39
N GLY A 533 3.08 1.97 1.20
CA GLY A 533 2.42 0.68 1.39
C GLY A 533 1.14 0.72 2.24
N ASP A 534 0.45 1.85 2.24
CA ASP A 534 -0.82 2.04 2.93
C ASP A 534 -1.78 2.94 2.13
N SER A 535 -3.08 2.67 2.24
CA SER A 535 -4.12 3.42 1.53
C SER A 535 -4.21 4.90 1.92
N HIS A 536 -3.78 5.25 3.15
CA HIS A 536 -3.73 6.62 3.65
C HIS A 536 -2.40 7.33 3.35
N THR A 537 -1.59 6.81 2.43
CA THR A 537 -0.42 7.53 1.92
C THR A 537 -0.89 8.71 1.10
N ARG A 538 -1.08 9.83 1.78
CA ARG A 538 -1.56 11.11 1.26
C ARG A 538 -0.76 12.21 1.93
N MET A 539 -0.02 13.00 1.15
CA MET A 539 0.88 14.00 1.71
C MET A 539 0.36 15.41 1.47
N SER A 540 0.75 16.34 2.31
CA SER A 540 0.46 17.77 2.14
C SER A 540 1.49 18.46 1.25
N LYS A 541 2.61 17.82 0.93
CA LYS A 541 3.63 18.28 -0.01
C LYS A 541 3.87 17.18 -1.04
N GLY A 542 3.96 17.54 -2.32
CA GLY A 542 4.04 16.56 -3.39
C GLY A 542 2.75 15.73 -3.58
N VAL A 543 2.78 14.76 -4.45
CA VAL A 543 1.67 13.85 -4.69
C VAL A 543 2.00 12.44 -4.19
N ALA A 544 1.14 11.86 -3.36
CA ALA A 544 1.39 10.59 -2.71
C ALA A 544 0.31 9.56 -3.03
N PHE A 545 0.75 8.36 -3.34
CA PHE A 545 -0.12 7.23 -3.71
C PHE A 545 0.03 6.08 -2.74
N GLY A 546 -1.10 5.63 -2.19
CA GLY A 546 -1.16 4.33 -1.54
C GLY A 546 -0.99 3.22 -2.57
N ALA A 547 -0.12 2.27 -2.27
CA ALA A 547 0.25 1.18 -3.15
C ALA A 547 0.32 -0.16 -2.39
N ASP A 548 0.33 -1.24 -3.14
CA ASP A 548 0.58 -2.57 -2.61
C ASP A 548 2.09 -2.81 -2.38
N SER A 549 2.42 -3.85 -1.63
CA SER A 549 3.80 -4.20 -1.32
C SER A 549 4.68 -4.42 -2.55
N GLY A 550 4.10 -4.93 -3.62
CA GLY A 550 4.81 -5.16 -4.87
C GLY A 550 5.21 -3.86 -5.56
N THR A 551 4.31 -2.90 -5.64
CA THR A 551 4.59 -1.56 -6.17
C THR A 551 5.60 -0.82 -5.30
N VAL A 552 5.52 -0.96 -3.96
CA VAL A 552 6.51 -0.42 -3.02
C VAL A 552 7.91 -1.02 -3.28
N ALA A 553 7.98 -2.35 -3.44
CA ALA A 553 9.23 -3.04 -3.74
C ALA A 553 9.85 -2.57 -5.07
N LEU A 554 9.03 -2.43 -6.12
CA LEU A 554 9.49 -1.89 -7.40
C LEU A 554 10.02 -0.46 -7.27
N ALA A 555 9.28 0.42 -6.60
CA ALA A 555 9.69 1.80 -6.40
C ALA A 555 11.03 1.89 -5.66
N LEU A 556 11.24 1.08 -4.62
CA LEU A 556 12.51 1.00 -3.90
C LEU A 556 13.65 0.50 -4.80
N ALA A 557 13.43 -0.61 -5.50
CA ALA A 557 14.47 -1.27 -6.30
C ALA A 557 14.83 -0.51 -7.58
N THR A 558 13.91 0.28 -8.13
CA THR A 558 14.08 0.90 -9.43
C THR A 558 14.11 2.43 -9.39
N GLY A 559 13.68 3.04 -8.30
CA GLY A 559 13.44 4.47 -8.21
C GLY A 559 12.27 4.95 -9.07
N GLU A 560 11.45 4.03 -9.61
CA GLU A 560 10.40 4.35 -10.57
C GLU A 560 9.08 3.66 -10.23
N ALA A 561 7.98 4.28 -10.67
CA ALA A 561 6.66 3.67 -10.69
C ALA A 561 5.98 3.91 -12.04
N SER A 562 5.12 2.97 -12.46
CA SER A 562 4.32 3.11 -13.69
C SER A 562 2.85 3.32 -13.32
N MET A 563 2.27 4.40 -13.82
CA MET A 563 0.88 4.71 -13.56
C MET A 563 0.30 5.68 -14.59
N PRO A 564 -1.02 5.68 -14.83
CA PRO A 564 -1.63 6.75 -15.62
C PRO A 564 -1.62 8.06 -14.84
N ILE A 565 -1.44 9.19 -15.53
CA ILE A 565 -1.67 10.52 -14.97
C ILE A 565 -3.18 10.62 -14.67
N PRO A 566 -3.59 10.78 -13.39
CA PRO A 566 -5.00 10.84 -13.05
C PRO A 566 -5.62 12.19 -13.42
N GLU A 567 -6.93 12.20 -13.62
CA GLU A 567 -7.69 13.44 -13.66
C GLU A 567 -7.68 14.11 -12.29
N SER A 568 -7.79 15.45 -12.26
CA SER A 568 -7.85 16.24 -11.03
C SER A 568 -9.22 16.88 -10.84
N VAL A 569 -9.63 17.00 -9.58
CA VAL A 569 -10.75 17.83 -9.13
C VAL A 569 -10.20 18.99 -8.31
N LYS A 570 -10.55 20.21 -8.68
CA LYS A 570 -10.15 21.42 -7.94
C LYS A 570 -11.12 21.69 -6.81
N VAL A 571 -10.59 21.87 -5.60
CA VAL A 571 -11.37 22.25 -4.41
C VAL A 571 -10.89 23.62 -3.93
N THR A 572 -11.81 24.58 -3.89
CA THR A 572 -11.58 25.93 -3.35
C THR A 572 -12.51 26.19 -2.18
N PHE A 573 -12.11 27.10 -1.30
CA PHE A 573 -12.89 27.46 -0.14
C PHE A 573 -13.33 28.91 -0.22
N THR A 574 -14.53 29.19 0.30
CA THR A 574 -15.07 30.53 0.43
C THR A 574 -15.69 30.71 1.82
N GLY A 575 -16.13 31.92 2.12
CA GLY A 575 -16.77 32.21 3.40
C GLY A 575 -15.79 32.30 4.55
N HIS A 576 -16.30 32.19 5.77
CA HIS A 576 -15.53 32.34 7.00
C HIS A 576 -15.83 31.20 7.97
N MET A 577 -14.78 30.56 8.49
CA MET A 577 -14.89 29.50 9.47
C MET A 577 -15.25 30.06 10.84
N GLN A 578 -16.31 29.55 11.46
CA GLN A 578 -16.75 30.00 12.79
C GLN A 578 -15.76 29.64 13.89
N ASP A 579 -15.77 30.41 15.00
CA ASP A 579 -14.76 30.30 16.07
C ASP A 579 -14.79 28.94 16.80
N HIS A 580 -15.93 28.26 16.81
CA HIS A 580 -16.12 26.99 17.52
C HIS A 580 -15.98 25.77 16.60
N ILE A 581 -15.63 25.96 15.34
CA ILE A 581 -15.41 24.86 14.38
C ILE A 581 -13.93 24.51 14.32
N ASP A 582 -13.62 23.24 14.34
CA ASP A 582 -12.27 22.70 14.10
C ASP A 582 -12.08 22.36 12.62
N PHE A 583 -10.84 22.35 12.15
CA PHE A 583 -10.55 22.07 10.74
C PHE A 583 -11.01 20.66 10.31
N ARG A 584 -11.09 19.70 11.23
CA ARG A 584 -11.65 18.37 10.94
C ARG A 584 -13.12 18.44 10.52
N ASP A 585 -13.89 19.35 11.10
CA ASP A 585 -15.30 19.54 10.72
C ASP A 585 -15.41 20.07 9.28
N VAL A 586 -14.46 20.92 8.85
CA VAL A 586 -14.33 21.36 7.45
C VAL A 586 -14.10 20.17 6.51
N VAL A 587 -13.27 19.21 6.92
CA VAL A 587 -12.98 18.02 6.12
C VAL A 587 -14.25 17.17 5.92
N HIS A 588 -15.02 16.95 6.99
CA HIS A 588 -16.31 16.25 6.91
C HIS A 588 -17.31 16.99 6.04
N SER A 589 -17.43 18.31 6.23
CA SER A 589 -18.33 19.16 5.44
C SER A 589 -17.97 19.18 3.96
N THR A 590 -16.67 19.10 3.61
CA THR A 590 -16.24 19.02 2.19
C THR A 590 -16.87 17.81 1.49
N GLN A 591 -16.92 16.66 2.16
CA GLN A 591 -17.56 15.46 1.60
C GLN A 591 -19.07 15.70 1.39
N MET A 592 -19.74 16.37 2.32
CA MET A 592 -21.17 16.63 2.23
C MET A 592 -21.49 17.63 1.14
N GLN A 593 -20.77 18.75 1.12
CA GLN A 593 -20.97 19.79 0.08
C GLN A 593 -20.62 19.28 -1.33
N MET A 594 -19.69 18.31 -1.45
CA MET A 594 -19.43 17.64 -2.73
C MET A 594 -20.67 16.86 -3.20
N LEU A 595 -21.26 16.04 -2.32
CA LEU A 595 -22.48 15.30 -2.67
C LEU A 595 -23.64 16.21 -3.05
N ASP A 596 -23.78 17.36 -2.37
CA ASP A 596 -24.81 18.35 -2.68
C ASP A 596 -24.60 19.00 -4.06
N GLN A 597 -23.37 19.42 -4.36
CA GLN A 597 -23.04 20.11 -5.62
C GLN A 597 -23.15 19.19 -6.84
N PHE A 598 -22.94 17.89 -6.66
CA PHE A 598 -22.93 16.91 -7.75
C PHE A 598 -24.09 15.89 -7.66
N SER A 599 -25.20 16.28 -7.05
CA SER A 599 -26.45 15.48 -7.02
C SER A 599 -26.28 14.06 -6.45
N GLY A 600 -25.39 13.89 -5.49
CA GLY A 600 -25.05 12.61 -4.86
C GLY A 600 -23.90 11.84 -5.51
N ASP A 601 -23.37 12.31 -6.65
CA ASP A 601 -22.24 11.69 -7.32
C ASP A 601 -20.91 12.05 -6.63
N ASN A 602 -20.08 11.05 -6.39
CA ASN A 602 -18.75 11.25 -5.83
C ASN A 602 -17.73 11.55 -6.93
N VAL A 603 -17.54 12.83 -7.23
CA VAL A 603 -16.57 13.28 -8.25
C VAL A 603 -15.10 13.05 -7.88
N PHE A 604 -14.81 12.75 -6.61
CA PHE A 604 -13.45 12.44 -6.16
C PHE A 604 -13.00 11.01 -6.48
N GLN A 605 -13.95 10.11 -6.71
CA GLN A 605 -13.64 8.69 -6.87
C GLN A 605 -12.66 8.45 -8.01
N GLY A 606 -11.50 7.87 -7.66
CA GLY A 606 -10.44 7.51 -8.61
C GLY A 606 -9.62 8.68 -9.16
N ARG A 607 -9.86 9.92 -8.71
CA ARG A 607 -9.20 11.16 -9.13
C ARG A 607 -8.30 11.74 -8.07
N ILE A 608 -7.56 12.76 -8.42
CA ILE A 608 -6.73 13.51 -7.47
C ILE A 608 -7.48 14.79 -7.07
N ILE A 609 -7.48 15.07 -5.77
CA ILE A 609 -8.02 16.33 -5.25
C ILE A 609 -6.87 17.33 -5.16
N GLU A 610 -6.97 18.43 -5.91
CA GLU A 610 -6.10 19.60 -5.77
C GLU A 610 -6.82 20.62 -4.89
N VAL A 611 -6.30 20.84 -3.68
CA VAL A 611 -6.94 21.69 -2.68
C VAL A 611 -6.07 22.88 -2.35
N HIS A 612 -6.69 24.08 -2.35
CA HIS A 612 -6.05 25.34 -2.01
C HIS A 612 -6.32 25.69 -0.53
N LEU A 613 -5.38 25.37 0.33
CA LEU A 613 -5.50 25.55 1.79
C LEU A 613 -4.82 26.83 2.34
N GLY A 614 -4.50 27.78 1.46
CA GLY A 614 -4.01 29.11 1.85
C GLY A 614 -2.81 29.07 2.78
N THR A 615 -2.96 29.60 3.99
CA THR A 615 -1.90 29.71 5.00
C THR A 615 -1.83 28.53 5.97
N LEU A 616 -2.59 27.46 5.75
CA LEU A 616 -2.58 26.31 6.64
C LEU A 616 -1.26 25.52 6.51
N ALA A 617 -0.57 25.36 7.61
CA ALA A 617 0.70 24.63 7.64
C ALA A 617 0.51 23.16 7.20
N ALA A 618 1.54 22.60 6.57
CA ALA A 618 1.50 21.25 6.00
C ALA A 618 1.12 20.15 7.00
N ASP A 619 1.50 20.30 8.26
CA ASP A 619 1.15 19.37 9.33
C ASP A 619 -0.37 19.32 9.60
N GLN A 620 -1.01 20.49 9.56
CA GLN A 620 -2.46 20.62 9.71
C GLN A 620 -3.20 20.30 8.41
N ALA A 621 -2.67 20.72 7.27
CA ALA A 621 -3.22 20.42 5.94
C ALA A 621 -3.26 18.91 5.67
N PHE A 622 -2.37 18.16 6.30
CA PHE A 622 -2.35 16.70 6.23
C PHE A 622 -3.66 16.06 6.70
N THR A 623 -4.36 16.66 7.66
CA THR A 623 -5.69 16.20 8.12
C THR A 623 -6.68 16.12 6.96
N PHE A 624 -6.66 17.09 6.03
CA PHE A 624 -7.50 17.05 4.84
C PHE A 624 -7.04 15.96 3.87
N THR A 625 -5.75 15.96 3.52
CA THR A 625 -5.23 15.03 2.52
C THR A 625 -5.38 13.58 2.94
N ASP A 626 -5.18 13.27 4.20
CA ASP A 626 -5.34 11.92 4.76
C ASP A 626 -6.78 11.39 4.61
N TRP A 627 -7.78 12.22 4.92
CA TRP A 627 -9.19 11.85 4.79
C TRP A 627 -9.61 11.58 3.34
N THR A 628 -8.93 12.12 2.35
CA THR A 628 -9.28 11.89 0.94
C THR A 628 -9.25 10.43 0.52
N ALA A 629 -8.57 9.57 1.28
CA ALA A 629 -8.64 8.12 1.10
C ALA A 629 -10.06 7.58 1.36
N GLU A 630 -10.75 8.12 2.36
CA GLU A 630 -12.14 7.76 2.67
C GLU A 630 -13.13 8.42 1.69
N MET A 631 -12.75 9.54 1.06
CA MET A 631 -13.47 10.13 -0.07
C MET A 631 -13.34 9.32 -1.37
N LYS A 632 -12.64 8.18 -1.35
CA LYS A 632 -12.33 7.32 -2.50
C LYS A 632 -11.44 8.00 -3.56
N ALA A 633 -10.76 9.09 -3.22
CA ALA A 633 -9.79 9.71 -4.11
C ALA A 633 -8.54 8.84 -4.29
N LYS A 634 -7.93 8.89 -5.48
CA LYS A 634 -6.68 8.18 -5.78
C LYS A 634 -5.49 8.79 -5.04
N ALA A 635 -5.47 10.11 -4.94
CA ALA A 635 -4.51 10.91 -4.19
C ALA A 635 -5.09 12.30 -3.90
N SER A 636 -4.30 13.14 -3.24
CA SER A 636 -4.59 14.55 -3.06
C SER A 636 -3.29 15.35 -2.96
N ILE A 637 -3.36 16.63 -3.23
CA ILE A 637 -2.25 17.56 -3.13
C ILE A 637 -2.75 18.89 -2.58
N CYS A 638 -1.97 19.49 -1.66
CA CYS A 638 -2.23 20.85 -1.19
C CYS A 638 -1.43 21.86 -2.03
N ILE A 639 -2.12 22.85 -2.54
CA ILE A 639 -1.50 24.02 -3.17
C ILE A 639 -1.23 25.04 -2.05
N SER A 640 0.04 25.27 -1.75
CA SER A 640 0.49 26.18 -0.70
C SER A 640 1.05 27.47 -1.27
N GLN A 641 1.00 28.55 -0.48
CA GLN A 641 1.72 29.80 -0.78
C GLN A 641 3.21 29.63 -0.44
N ASP A 642 4.05 30.47 -1.04
CA ASP A 642 5.51 30.45 -0.85
C ASP A 642 5.89 30.47 0.64
N ASP A 643 5.37 31.42 1.42
CA ASP A 643 5.69 31.56 2.85
C ASP A 643 5.21 30.32 3.64
N THR A 644 4.00 29.83 3.36
CA THR A 644 3.45 28.62 4.01
C THR A 644 4.27 27.38 3.70
N LEU A 645 4.74 27.26 2.46
CA LEU A 645 5.60 26.14 2.08
C LEU A 645 6.96 26.22 2.76
N ILE A 646 7.56 27.43 2.82
CA ILE A 646 8.81 27.66 3.55
C ILE A 646 8.66 27.26 5.02
N ASP A 647 7.62 27.72 5.71
CA ASP A 647 7.37 27.35 7.11
C ASP A 647 7.22 25.83 7.28
N SER A 648 6.52 25.18 6.35
CA SER A 648 6.34 23.73 6.35
C SER A 648 7.66 22.98 6.16
N LEU A 649 8.57 23.50 5.32
CA LEU A 649 9.88 22.93 5.10
C LEU A 649 10.83 23.16 6.29
N GLU A 650 10.73 24.31 6.97
CA GLU A 650 11.50 24.57 8.20
C GLU A 650 11.06 23.63 9.34
N ILE A 651 9.75 23.36 9.50
CA ILE A 651 9.23 22.36 10.45
C ILE A 651 9.76 20.97 10.08
N ALA A 652 9.70 20.57 8.83
CA ALA A 652 10.23 19.29 8.37
C ALA A 652 11.72 19.13 8.68
N LYS A 653 12.53 20.15 8.42
CA LYS A 653 13.97 20.18 8.78
C LYS A 653 14.21 19.99 10.26
N SER A 654 13.43 20.66 11.11
CA SER A 654 13.56 20.53 12.57
C SER A 654 13.29 19.08 13.00
N ARG A 655 12.24 18.45 12.50
CA ARG A 655 11.90 17.06 12.80
C ARG A 655 12.93 16.07 12.24
N ILE A 656 13.40 16.28 11.02
CA ILE A 656 14.48 15.47 10.44
C ILE A 656 15.76 15.61 11.30
N GLN A 657 16.06 16.80 11.85
CA GLN A 657 17.19 16.98 12.73
C GLN A 657 17.06 16.17 14.04
N ILE A 658 15.85 16.10 14.64
CA ILE A 658 15.58 15.22 15.78
C ILE A 658 15.85 13.75 15.40
N MET A 659 15.46 13.32 14.19
CA MET A 659 15.74 11.97 13.70
C MET A 659 17.24 11.71 13.50
N ILE A 660 18.01 12.70 13.05
CA ILE A 660 19.48 12.62 12.92
C ILE A 660 20.13 12.46 14.29
N ASP A 661 19.69 13.25 15.27
CA ASP A 661 20.30 13.30 16.61
C ASP A 661 19.99 12.05 17.43
N LYS A 662 18.79 11.52 17.29
CA LYS A 662 18.27 10.39 18.05
C LYS A 662 18.16 9.07 17.27
N GLY A 663 18.34 9.11 15.95
CA GLY A 663 18.15 7.96 15.06
C GLY A 663 19.35 7.02 14.94
N MET A 664 19.27 6.11 14.00
CA MET A 664 20.32 5.13 13.70
C MET A 664 21.43 5.74 12.84
N ASP A 665 22.68 5.39 13.11
CA ASP A 665 23.85 5.98 12.43
C ASP A 665 23.87 5.75 10.92
N ASN A 666 23.38 4.59 10.45
CA ASN A 666 23.33 4.23 9.03
C ASN A 666 22.34 5.07 8.21
N THR A 667 21.41 5.78 8.86
CA THR A 667 20.41 6.63 8.17
C THR A 667 20.77 8.11 8.16
N LYS A 668 21.77 8.53 8.94
CA LYS A 668 22.14 9.94 9.09
C LYS A 668 22.50 10.62 7.77
N GLN A 669 23.21 9.93 6.88
CA GLN A 669 23.59 10.49 5.60
C GLN A 669 22.38 10.79 4.71
N VAL A 670 21.41 9.89 4.66
CA VAL A 670 20.17 10.07 3.89
C VAL A 670 19.36 11.22 4.46
N LEU A 671 19.18 11.26 5.78
CA LEU A 671 18.48 12.35 6.48
C LEU A 671 19.16 13.70 6.27
N GLN A 672 20.50 13.77 6.31
CA GLN A 672 21.24 14.99 5.99
C GLN A 672 21.03 15.42 4.54
N GLY A 673 20.92 14.46 3.61
CA GLY A 673 20.58 14.72 2.21
C GLY A 673 19.21 15.42 2.09
N LEU A 674 18.20 14.96 2.84
CA LEU A 674 16.87 15.57 2.87
C LEU A 674 16.90 16.99 3.46
N VAL A 675 17.67 17.23 4.53
CA VAL A 675 17.89 18.60 5.07
C VAL A 675 18.50 19.53 4.02
N ASN A 676 19.50 19.05 3.27
CA ASN A 676 20.13 19.84 2.22
C ASN A 676 19.13 20.17 1.08
N ARG A 677 18.29 19.22 0.69
CA ARG A 677 17.24 19.47 -0.31
C ARG A 677 16.20 20.47 0.18
N ALA A 678 15.76 20.37 1.44
CA ALA A 678 14.86 21.36 2.04
C ALA A 678 15.46 22.76 1.97
N ASN A 679 16.75 22.89 2.33
CA ASN A 679 17.47 24.18 2.26
C ASN A 679 17.52 24.71 0.82
N SER A 680 17.82 23.84 -0.16
CA SER A 680 17.83 24.24 -1.57
C SER A 680 16.45 24.69 -2.03
N ARG A 681 15.40 23.93 -1.68
CA ARG A 681 14.02 24.29 -2.04
C ARG A 681 13.56 25.63 -1.43
N ILE A 682 13.89 25.85 -0.16
CA ILE A 682 13.63 27.14 0.51
C ILE A 682 14.37 28.28 -0.21
N ALA A 683 15.61 28.07 -0.62
CA ALA A 683 16.38 29.07 -1.35
C ALA A 683 15.77 29.38 -2.73
N GLU A 684 15.34 28.37 -3.48
CA GLU A 684 14.65 28.52 -4.76
C GLU A 684 13.37 29.36 -4.64
N ILE A 685 12.56 29.10 -3.59
CA ILE A 685 11.33 29.87 -3.34
C ILE A 685 11.69 31.32 -2.97
N ARG A 686 12.60 31.53 -2.02
CA ARG A 686 13.02 32.88 -1.57
C ARG A 686 13.63 33.72 -2.68
N SER A 687 14.33 33.10 -3.61
CA SER A 687 14.92 33.82 -4.76
C SER A 687 13.88 34.11 -5.86
N GLY A 688 12.72 33.52 -5.82
CA GLY A 688 11.72 33.55 -6.89
C GLY A 688 12.09 32.73 -8.12
N GLU A 689 13.18 31.96 -8.08
CA GLU A 689 13.63 31.11 -9.19
C GLU A 689 12.60 30.00 -9.46
N LYS A 690 12.09 29.40 -8.39
CA LYS A 690 11.04 28.36 -8.45
C LYS A 690 10.06 28.55 -7.31
N PRO A 691 8.96 29.27 -7.51
CA PRO A 691 7.93 29.47 -6.48
C PRO A 691 7.28 28.15 -6.08
N ALA A 692 6.41 28.19 -5.06
CA ALA A 692 5.59 27.03 -4.68
C ALA A 692 4.78 26.52 -5.88
N LEU A 693 4.53 25.22 -5.91
CA LEU A 693 3.79 24.57 -7.01
C LEU A 693 2.39 25.16 -7.12
N ALA A 694 2.04 25.62 -8.32
CA ALA A 694 0.70 26.08 -8.67
C ALA A 694 0.28 25.55 -10.05
N PRO A 695 -1.01 25.36 -10.31
CA PRO A 695 -1.51 25.02 -11.63
C PRO A 695 -1.37 26.21 -12.59
N ASP A 696 -1.46 25.94 -13.90
CA ASP A 696 -1.59 27.01 -14.89
C ASP A 696 -2.99 27.65 -14.84
N ALA A 697 -3.08 28.94 -15.16
CA ALA A 697 -4.33 29.65 -15.10
C ALA A 697 -5.44 29.08 -16.02
N ASN A 698 -5.05 28.40 -17.10
CA ASN A 698 -5.95 27.73 -18.04
C ASN A 698 -5.91 26.19 -17.93
N ALA A 699 -5.50 25.68 -16.77
CA ALA A 699 -5.58 24.23 -16.47
C ALA A 699 -7.04 23.77 -16.54
N LYS A 700 -7.25 22.54 -17.00
CA LYS A 700 -8.58 21.94 -17.04
C LYS A 700 -8.70 20.84 -16.00
N TYR A 701 -9.76 20.90 -15.25
CA TYR A 701 -10.13 19.93 -14.22
C TYR A 701 -11.31 19.08 -14.68
N PHE A 702 -11.41 17.85 -14.14
CA PHE A 702 -12.60 17.02 -14.33
C PHE A 702 -13.84 17.71 -13.74
N ALA A 703 -13.68 18.26 -12.55
CA ALA A 703 -14.69 19.08 -11.87
C ALA A 703 -14.00 20.15 -11.02
N GLU A 704 -14.72 21.24 -10.80
CA GLU A 704 -14.32 22.27 -9.84
C GLU A 704 -15.44 22.42 -8.82
N MET A 705 -15.10 22.46 -7.53
CA MET A 705 -16.06 22.67 -6.46
C MET A 705 -15.63 23.77 -5.51
N VAL A 706 -16.62 24.34 -4.87
CA VAL A 706 -16.43 25.37 -3.84
C VAL A 706 -17.01 24.87 -2.53
N VAL A 707 -16.20 24.93 -1.48
CA VAL A 707 -16.63 24.63 -0.11
C VAL A 707 -16.90 25.97 0.59
N ASP A 708 -18.13 26.21 0.98
CA ASP A 708 -18.51 27.38 1.76
C ASP A 708 -18.36 27.08 3.26
N LEU A 709 -17.36 27.72 3.86
CA LEU A 709 -17.07 27.56 5.30
C LEU A 709 -18.16 28.16 6.18
N SER A 710 -18.94 29.10 5.68
CA SER A 710 -20.03 29.73 6.43
C SER A 710 -21.25 28.83 6.62
N LEU A 711 -21.31 27.72 5.89
CA LEU A 711 -22.35 26.69 6.05
C LEU A 711 -22.03 25.69 7.17
N ILE A 712 -20.86 25.78 7.82
CA ILE A 712 -20.46 24.87 8.90
C ILE A 712 -20.77 25.53 10.23
N ASP A 713 -21.96 25.22 10.76
CA ASP A 713 -22.49 25.86 11.96
C ASP A 713 -22.20 25.10 13.26
N GLU A 714 -21.92 23.79 13.15
CA GLU A 714 -21.67 22.89 14.27
C GLU A 714 -20.53 21.91 13.97
N PRO A 715 -19.87 21.35 15.01
CA PRO A 715 -18.99 20.20 14.84
C PRO A 715 -19.76 19.00 14.26
N MET A 716 -19.05 18.19 13.47
CA MET A 716 -19.63 17.03 12.80
C MET A 716 -19.14 15.72 13.37
N ILE A 717 -20.02 14.75 13.47
CA ILE A 717 -19.70 13.36 13.82
C ILE A 717 -20.02 12.49 12.61
N ALA A 718 -19.03 11.71 12.18
CA ALA A 718 -19.24 10.69 11.16
C ALA A 718 -19.50 9.33 11.82
N ASP A 719 -20.57 8.68 11.40
CA ASP A 719 -20.99 7.34 11.83
C ASP A 719 -20.89 6.37 10.64
N PRO A 720 -19.73 5.76 10.40
CA PRO A 720 -19.50 4.88 9.26
C PRO A 720 -20.26 3.55 9.36
N ASP A 721 -20.93 3.29 10.48
CA ASP A 721 -21.58 2.01 10.78
C ASP A 721 -23.05 1.95 10.44
N VAL A 722 -23.70 3.10 10.21
CA VAL A 722 -25.17 3.19 9.96
C VAL A 722 -25.62 2.34 8.77
N ASN A 723 -24.77 2.13 7.78
CA ASN A 723 -25.07 1.32 6.60
C ASN A 723 -23.97 0.27 6.35
N ASN A 724 -23.69 -0.55 7.35
CA ASN A 724 -22.56 -1.48 7.35
C ASN A 724 -22.54 -2.51 6.20
N GLU A 725 -23.69 -2.78 5.60
CA GLU A 725 -23.82 -3.70 4.48
C GLU A 725 -23.46 -3.04 3.14
N ASP A 726 -23.44 -1.71 3.09
CA ASP A 726 -23.11 -0.94 1.87
C ASP A 726 -22.00 0.08 2.15
N VAL A 727 -20.78 -0.31 1.88
CA VAL A 727 -19.58 0.54 2.07
C VAL A 727 -19.64 1.85 1.24
N SER A 728 -20.43 1.87 0.16
CA SER A 728 -20.61 3.08 -0.67
C SER A 728 -21.34 4.20 0.06
N LYS A 729 -22.10 3.86 1.10
CA LYS A 729 -22.93 4.79 1.89
C LYS A 729 -22.26 5.21 3.20
N ARG A 730 -21.02 4.84 3.47
CA ARG A 730 -20.36 5.14 4.74
C ARG A 730 -20.19 6.62 5.05
N TYR A 731 -20.02 7.45 4.05
CA TYR A 731 -19.77 8.87 4.24
C TYR A 731 -20.73 9.68 3.37
N THR A 732 -21.98 9.69 3.76
CA THR A 732 -23.12 10.36 3.12
C THR A 732 -23.88 11.21 4.14
N HIS A 733 -24.90 11.91 3.71
CA HIS A 733 -25.80 12.67 4.61
C HIS A 733 -26.49 11.83 5.68
N ASP A 734 -26.54 10.50 5.50
CA ASP A 734 -27.09 9.60 6.52
C ASP A 734 -26.07 9.24 7.61
N THR A 735 -24.79 9.43 7.36
CA THR A 735 -23.69 8.96 8.21
C THR A 735 -22.81 10.10 8.75
N ILE A 736 -22.80 11.29 8.14
CA ILE A 736 -22.16 12.48 8.69
C ILE A 736 -23.24 13.44 9.15
N ARG A 737 -23.26 13.74 10.44
CA ARG A 737 -24.30 14.53 11.09
C ARG A 737 -23.70 15.61 11.98
N ASP A 738 -24.41 16.71 12.13
CA ASP A 738 -24.10 17.74 13.09
C ASP A 738 -24.18 17.23 14.52
N LEU A 739 -23.44 17.83 15.42
CA LEU A 739 -23.40 17.46 16.85
C LEU A 739 -24.80 17.46 17.49
N THR A 740 -25.65 18.41 17.14
CA THR A 740 -27.04 18.50 17.62
C THR A 740 -27.88 17.26 17.29
N HIS A 741 -27.58 16.54 16.23
CA HIS A 741 -28.26 15.28 15.91
C HIS A 741 -28.16 14.27 17.04
N TYR A 742 -27.05 14.23 17.74
CA TYR A 742 -26.83 13.34 18.88
C TYR A 742 -27.31 13.93 20.21
N ALA A 743 -27.54 15.24 20.26
CA ALA A 743 -28.18 16.02 21.34
C ALA A 743 -27.76 15.64 22.76
N GLY A 744 -26.51 15.28 22.98
CA GLY A 744 -25.99 14.84 24.28
C GLY A 744 -26.51 13.48 24.77
N GLN A 745 -27.09 12.67 23.91
CA GLN A 745 -27.74 11.41 24.28
C GLN A 745 -26.94 10.16 23.92
N LYS A 746 -25.99 10.27 22.97
CA LYS A 746 -25.21 9.11 22.54
C LYS A 746 -24.19 8.76 23.61
N HIS A 747 -24.33 7.56 24.21
CA HIS A 747 -23.36 7.04 25.16
C HIS A 747 -21.99 6.82 24.48
N VAL A 748 -20.92 7.07 25.21
CA VAL A 748 -19.55 6.83 24.76
C VAL A 748 -18.83 6.00 25.81
N ASP A 749 -18.40 4.81 25.44
CA ASP A 749 -17.70 3.86 26.30
C ASP A 749 -16.18 4.02 26.22
N LEU A 750 -15.65 4.55 25.10
CA LEU A 750 -14.22 4.77 24.89
C LEU A 750 -14.00 5.97 23.96
N GLY A 751 -13.21 6.94 24.45
CA GLY A 751 -12.66 8.02 23.65
C GLY A 751 -11.24 7.68 23.14
N PHE A 752 -10.92 7.99 21.89
CA PHE A 752 -9.58 7.80 21.33
C PHE A 752 -9.12 9.04 20.56
N VAL A 753 -7.99 9.63 20.98
CA VAL A 753 -7.28 10.70 20.26
C VAL A 753 -5.94 10.18 19.78
N GLY A 754 -5.82 9.95 18.47
CA GLY A 754 -4.61 9.34 17.91
C GLY A 754 -4.74 9.04 16.40
N SER A 755 -3.83 8.24 15.89
CA SER A 755 -3.68 7.81 14.49
C SER A 755 -3.21 8.92 13.52
N CYS A 756 -3.37 8.70 12.21
CA CYS A 756 -2.78 9.56 11.17
C CYS A 756 -3.39 10.97 11.09
N MET A 757 -4.67 11.15 11.38
CA MET A 757 -5.29 12.49 11.32
C MET A 757 -4.86 13.45 12.42
N VAL A 758 -4.26 12.96 13.49
CA VAL A 758 -3.83 13.80 14.62
C VAL A 758 -2.49 14.47 14.32
N HIS A 759 -2.33 15.70 14.76
CA HIS A 759 -1.09 16.47 14.68
C HIS A 759 -0.74 17.10 16.05
N LYS A 760 0.37 17.85 16.13
CA LYS A 760 0.78 18.50 17.38
C LYS A 760 -0.32 19.38 17.98
N GLY A 761 -1.07 20.10 17.15
CA GLY A 761 -2.17 20.97 17.58
C GLY A 761 -3.25 20.20 18.34
N ASP A 762 -3.61 19.00 17.92
CA ASP A 762 -4.58 18.15 18.62
C ASP A 762 -4.10 17.77 20.04
N MET A 763 -2.83 17.41 20.18
CA MET A 763 -2.25 17.11 21.49
C MET A 763 -2.30 18.34 22.41
N LYS A 764 -2.07 19.53 21.84
CA LYS A 764 -2.19 20.79 22.58
C LYS A 764 -3.63 21.10 22.98
N ILE A 765 -4.61 20.79 22.12
CA ILE A 765 -6.04 20.91 22.45
C ILE A 765 -6.36 20.04 23.67
N VAL A 766 -5.92 18.76 23.67
CA VAL A 766 -6.12 17.88 24.84
C VAL A 766 -5.51 18.50 26.10
N ALA A 767 -4.25 18.93 26.05
CA ALA A 767 -3.56 19.53 27.20
C ALA A 767 -4.26 20.82 27.69
N GLN A 768 -4.71 21.69 26.79
CA GLN A 768 -5.43 22.93 27.15
C GLN A 768 -6.78 22.63 27.78
N MET A 769 -7.56 21.69 27.24
CA MET A 769 -8.84 21.29 27.83
C MET A 769 -8.66 20.75 29.26
N LEU A 770 -7.63 19.92 29.49
CA LEU A 770 -7.32 19.40 30.83
C LEU A 770 -6.94 20.51 31.80
N ARG A 771 -6.12 21.48 31.38
CA ARG A 771 -5.77 22.67 32.21
C ARG A 771 -6.99 23.51 32.56
N ASN A 772 -7.88 23.75 31.59
CA ASN A 772 -9.09 24.54 31.82
C ASN A 772 -10.02 23.84 32.82
N LEU A 773 -10.29 22.57 32.64
CA LEU A 773 -11.11 21.77 33.55
C LEU A 773 -10.54 21.72 34.96
N GLU A 774 -9.24 21.52 35.10
CA GLU A 774 -8.58 21.58 36.42
C GLU A 774 -8.74 22.93 37.08
N SER A 775 -8.57 24.01 36.29
CA SER A 775 -8.72 25.38 36.82
C SER A 775 -10.15 25.68 37.30
N GLU A 776 -11.15 25.15 36.64
CA GLU A 776 -12.56 25.39 36.94
C GLU A 776 -13.12 24.48 38.03
N GLN A 777 -12.71 23.21 38.06
CA GLN A 777 -13.31 22.15 38.89
C GLN A 777 -12.37 21.62 39.97
N GLY A 778 -11.07 22.01 39.93
CA GLY A 778 -10.06 21.53 40.87
C GLY A 778 -9.54 20.12 40.59
N THR A 779 -10.23 19.35 39.71
CA THR A 779 -9.84 18.02 39.29
C THR A 779 -10.45 17.71 37.93
N VAL A 780 -9.91 16.72 37.22
CA VAL A 780 -10.48 16.21 35.96
C VAL A 780 -10.96 14.79 36.21
N GLU A 781 -12.25 14.58 36.06
CA GLU A 781 -12.89 13.26 36.17
C GLU A 781 -13.37 12.79 34.81
N PHE A 782 -13.04 11.57 34.43
CA PHE A 782 -13.51 10.94 33.21
C PHE A 782 -14.68 9.99 33.55
N LYS A 783 -15.73 10.03 32.73
CA LYS A 783 -16.86 9.08 32.83
C LYS A 783 -16.74 7.93 31.83
N ALA A 784 -15.86 8.09 30.84
CA ALA A 784 -15.40 7.04 29.97
C ALA A 784 -13.85 7.12 29.83
N PRO A 785 -13.15 6.01 29.59
CA PRO A 785 -11.71 6.05 29.33
C PRO A 785 -11.39 6.88 28.11
N LEU A 786 -10.26 7.60 28.17
CA LEU A 786 -9.71 8.37 27.06
C LEU A 786 -8.29 7.86 26.74
N VAL A 787 -8.11 7.26 25.58
CA VAL A 787 -6.79 6.87 25.08
C VAL A 787 -6.24 7.97 24.19
N VAL A 788 -5.01 8.41 24.48
CA VAL A 788 -4.33 9.47 23.72
C VAL A 788 -2.99 8.96 23.21
N ALA A 789 -2.76 9.04 21.91
CA ALA A 789 -1.53 8.62 21.26
C ALA A 789 -1.01 9.74 20.34
N ALA A 790 0.14 10.31 20.67
CA ALA A 790 0.80 11.22 19.74
C ALA A 790 1.23 10.46 18.48
N PRO A 791 1.17 11.05 17.28
CA PRO A 791 1.42 10.30 16.06
C PRO A 791 2.90 9.94 15.85
N THR A 792 3.84 10.71 16.40
CA THR A 792 5.29 10.46 16.30
C THR A 792 6.05 10.87 17.56
N TYR A 793 7.21 10.26 17.77
CA TYR A 793 8.13 10.66 18.83
C TYR A 793 8.67 12.08 18.64
N ASN A 794 8.81 12.56 17.40
CA ASN A 794 9.22 13.95 17.14
C ASN A 794 8.21 14.93 17.76
N ILE A 795 6.92 14.67 17.60
CA ILE A 795 5.86 15.50 18.20
C ILE A 795 5.89 15.41 19.72
N ILE A 796 6.17 14.25 20.30
CA ILE A 796 6.34 14.10 21.76
C ILE A 796 7.50 14.99 22.27
N GLU A 797 8.63 15.01 21.56
CA GLU A 797 9.76 15.85 21.94
C GLU A 797 9.42 17.34 21.86
N GLU A 798 8.73 17.77 20.78
CA GLU A 798 8.24 19.14 20.67
C GLU A 798 7.28 19.52 21.83
N LEU A 799 6.37 18.61 22.21
CA LEU A 799 5.43 18.82 23.32
C LEU A 799 6.13 18.88 24.69
N LYS A 800 7.22 18.12 24.87
CA LYS A 800 8.06 18.20 26.08
C LYS A 800 8.74 19.55 26.21
N GLU A 801 9.32 20.06 25.11
CA GLU A 801 9.94 21.38 25.07
C GLU A 801 8.94 22.50 25.41
N GLU A 802 7.69 22.36 24.99
CA GLU A 802 6.62 23.32 25.22
C GLU A 802 5.89 23.14 26.57
N GLY A 803 6.17 22.05 27.32
CA GLY A 803 5.55 21.74 28.63
C GLY A 803 4.11 21.20 28.53
N ASP A 804 3.63 20.86 27.32
CA ASP A 804 2.31 20.26 27.13
C ASP A 804 2.31 18.75 27.42
N TRP A 805 3.44 18.08 27.18
CA TRP A 805 3.58 16.66 27.49
C TRP A 805 3.47 16.35 28.98
N ASP A 806 4.01 17.21 29.85
CA ASP A 806 3.92 17.06 31.31
C ASP A 806 2.45 17.09 31.79
N VAL A 807 1.61 17.90 31.13
CA VAL A 807 0.17 17.95 31.43
C VAL A 807 -0.50 16.63 31.04
N LEU A 808 -0.19 16.10 29.85
CA LEU A 808 -0.73 14.82 29.41
C LEU A 808 -0.29 13.68 30.35
N GLN A 809 0.97 13.66 30.77
CA GLN A 809 1.48 12.64 31.70
C GLN A 809 0.82 12.73 33.08
N LYS A 810 0.56 13.95 33.59
CA LYS A 810 -0.09 14.17 34.88
C LYS A 810 -1.44 13.47 35.00
N TYR A 811 -2.23 13.40 33.92
CA TYR A 811 -3.55 12.80 33.90
C TYR A 811 -3.57 11.38 33.37
N SER A 812 -2.43 10.85 32.94
CA SER A 812 -2.32 9.46 32.54
C SER A 812 -2.20 8.54 33.75
N GLY A 813 -2.96 7.47 33.78
CA GLY A 813 -2.86 6.41 34.79
C GLY A 813 -1.57 5.59 34.75
N PHE A 814 -0.67 5.85 33.79
CA PHE A 814 0.59 5.14 33.57
C PHE A 814 1.74 6.08 33.27
N GLU A 815 2.95 5.65 33.65
CA GLU A 815 4.14 6.18 33.02
C GLU A 815 4.24 5.63 31.59
N PHE A 816 4.51 6.50 30.62
CA PHE A 816 4.67 6.14 29.20
C PHE A 816 5.75 5.06 28.98
N SER A 817 6.76 4.99 29.87
CA SER A 817 7.81 3.98 29.88
C SER A 817 7.35 2.59 30.30
N ASP A 818 6.25 2.48 31.03
CA ASP A 818 5.74 1.21 31.58
C ASP A 818 4.85 0.45 30.61
N LEU A 819 4.57 1.04 29.45
CA LEU A 819 3.78 0.44 28.39
C LEU A 819 4.54 -0.67 27.64
N LEU A 820 5.07 -1.63 28.41
CA LEU A 820 5.59 -2.86 27.82
C LEU A 820 4.44 -3.76 27.38
N PRO A 821 4.60 -4.47 26.29
CA PRO A 821 3.60 -5.33 25.70
C PRO A 821 2.81 -6.25 26.65
N LYS A 822 3.40 -6.72 27.71
CA LYS A 822 2.77 -7.69 28.60
C LYS A 822 1.67 -7.14 29.52
N GLN A 823 1.51 -5.82 29.60
CA GLN A 823 0.58 -5.22 30.58
C GLN A 823 -0.79 -4.87 29.98
N HIS A 824 -0.92 -4.84 28.66
CA HIS A 824 -2.16 -4.46 28.00
C HIS A 824 -3.13 -5.62 27.69
N ALA A 825 -2.92 -6.80 28.19
CA ALA A 825 -4.00 -7.80 28.25
C ALA A 825 -5.13 -7.29 29.17
N ARG A 826 -5.55 -6.03 28.94
CA ARG A 826 -6.65 -5.43 29.68
C ARG A 826 -7.94 -5.98 29.17
N THR A 827 -8.67 -6.54 30.08
CA THR A 827 -10.03 -6.93 29.86
C THR A 827 -10.98 -5.72 29.99
N LYS A 828 -10.51 -4.58 30.50
CA LYS A 828 -11.31 -3.37 30.67
C LYS A 828 -10.45 -2.15 30.99
N TYR A 829 -10.72 -1.02 30.33
CA TYR A 829 -10.22 0.29 30.70
C TYR A 829 -10.96 0.85 31.91
N GLU A 830 -10.24 1.48 32.83
CA GLU A 830 -10.87 2.29 33.89
C GLU A 830 -11.17 3.70 33.34
N ASN A 831 -12.09 4.42 33.99
CA ASN A 831 -12.49 5.77 33.59
C ASN A 831 -11.40 6.80 33.91
N MET A 832 -10.32 6.77 33.13
CA MET A 832 -9.17 7.68 33.22
C MET A 832 -8.56 7.91 31.85
N MET A 833 -7.60 8.80 31.75
CA MET A 833 -6.81 8.99 30.54
C MET A 833 -5.62 8.00 30.51
N TYR A 834 -5.30 7.54 29.31
CA TYR A 834 -4.16 6.66 29.01
C TYR A 834 -3.32 7.26 27.89
N LEU A 835 -2.00 7.35 28.11
CA LEU A 835 -1.07 7.70 27.05
C LEU A 835 -0.53 6.42 26.39
N GLU A 836 -0.69 6.33 25.08
CA GLU A 836 -0.18 5.22 24.28
C GLU A 836 1.01 5.64 23.42
N ARG A 837 1.79 4.66 22.96
CA ARG A 837 2.87 4.89 22.00
C ARG A 837 2.36 5.48 20.71
N PRO A 838 3.22 6.22 20.01
CA PRO A 838 2.96 6.48 18.60
C PRO A 838 2.61 5.20 17.86
N GLY A 839 1.63 5.26 16.97
CA GLY A 839 1.17 4.11 16.22
C GLY A 839 -0.24 4.28 15.68
N CYS A 840 -0.68 3.33 14.88
CA CYS A 840 -2.06 3.31 14.38
C CYS A 840 -3.06 2.77 15.40
N ASN A 841 -2.57 2.18 16.48
CA ASN A 841 -3.32 1.77 17.68
C ASN A 841 -4.75 1.25 17.37
N LEU A 842 -5.77 1.97 17.81
CA LEU A 842 -7.17 1.58 17.64
C LEU A 842 -7.60 1.48 16.16
N CYS A 843 -7.07 2.33 15.29
CA CYS A 843 -7.47 2.41 13.88
C CYS A 843 -7.30 1.08 13.12
N MET A 844 -6.33 0.25 13.49
CA MET A 844 -6.08 -1.03 12.84
C MET A 844 -6.98 -2.17 13.31
N GLY A 845 -7.58 -2.06 14.51
CA GLY A 845 -8.43 -3.09 15.08
C GLY A 845 -7.71 -4.38 15.49
N ASN A 846 -6.41 -4.39 15.50
CA ASN A 846 -5.56 -5.51 15.93
C ASN A 846 -4.65 -5.16 17.10
N GLN A 847 -4.70 -3.93 17.55
CA GLN A 847 -3.91 -3.39 18.65
C GLN A 847 -4.83 -3.11 19.84
N GLU A 848 -5.24 -1.87 20.03
CA GLU A 848 -6.24 -1.54 21.06
C GLU A 848 -7.62 -2.05 20.65
N LYS A 849 -8.38 -2.53 21.62
CA LYS A 849 -9.71 -3.10 21.41
C LYS A 849 -10.69 -2.61 22.47
N ALA A 850 -11.90 -2.35 22.01
CA ALA A 850 -13.06 -2.11 22.83
C ALA A 850 -13.80 -3.42 23.17
N GLU A 851 -14.67 -3.39 24.15
CA GLU A 851 -15.53 -4.53 24.49
C GLU A 851 -16.75 -4.62 23.56
N LYS A 852 -17.38 -5.78 23.57
CA LYS A 852 -18.60 -6.02 22.81
C LYS A 852 -19.75 -5.13 23.30
N GLY A 853 -20.29 -4.37 22.39
CA GLY A 853 -21.40 -3.45 22.68
C GLY A 853 -20.95 -2.02 22.96
N ASP A 854 -19.63 -1.77 23.03
CA ASP A 854 -19.10 -0.44 23.26
C ASP A 854 -19.34 0.49 22.07
N THR A 855 -19.57 1.75 22.39
CA THR A 855 -19.53 2.88 21.46
C THR A 855 -18.19 3.58 21.60
N VAL A 856 -17.40 3.58 20.53
CA VAL A 856 -16.09 4.22 20.45
C VAL A 856 -16.19 5.53 19.69
N LEU A 857 -15.74 6.62 20.29
CA LEU A 857 -15.63 7.92 19.61
C LEU A 857 -14.16 8.27 19.41
N ALA A 858 -13.74 8.46 18.17
CA ALA A 858 -12.32 8.56 17.83
C ALA A 858 -11.98 9.69 16.85
N THR A 859 -10.73 10.13 16.90
CA THR A 859 -10.13 11.00 15.87
C THR A 859 -9.56 10.21 14.69
N SER A 860 -9.67 8.88 14.67
CA SER A 860 -9.14 8.04 13.60
C SER A 860 -9.66 8.44 12.22
N THR A 861 -8.92 8.12 11.18
CA THR A 861 -9.36 8.33 9.79
C THR A 861 -10.37 7.27 9.39
N ARG A 862 -10.04 6.00 9.67
CA ARG A 862 -10.87 4.85 9.32
C ARG A 862 -11.19 4.04 10.57
N LEU A 863 -12.44 4.06 10.95
CA LEU A 863 -12.98 3.22 11.99
C LEU A 863 -14.38 2.79 11.56
N PHE A 864 -14.76 1.55 11.82
CA PHE A 864 -16.09 1.04 11.51
C PHE A 864 -16.42 -0.14 12.41
N GLN A 865 -17.67 -0.49 12.48
CA GLN A 865 -18.20 -1.55 13.34
C GLN A 865 -17.40 -2.85 13.19
N GLY A 866 -17.07 -3.45 14.31
CA GLY A 866 -16.34 -4.69 14.37
C GLY A 866 -14.83 -4.56 14.09
N ARG A 867 -14.30 -3.39 13.76
CA ARG A 867 -12.86 -3.19 13.64
C ARG A 867 -12.17 -3.08 14.99
N VAL A 868 -12.85 -2.49 15.95
CA VAL A 868 -12.30 -2.23 17.30
C VAL A 868 -12.72 -3.22 18.38
N VAL A 869 -13.61 -4.16 18.07
CA VAL A 869 -14.11 -5.14 19.04
C VAL A 869 -13.26 -6.42 19.02
N ALA A 870 -13.01 -6.96 20.21
CA ALA A 870 -12.05 -8.06 20.40
C ALA A 870 -12.50 -9.45 19.89
N ASP A 871 -13.78 -9.62 19.53
CA ASP A 871 -14.34 -10.94 19.20
C ASP A 871 -14.75 -11.03 17.72
N SER A 872 -14.84 -12.28 17.23
CA SER A 872 -15.26 -12.62 15.85
C SER A 872 -16.67 -12.12 15.49
N ASP A 873 -17.43 -11.66 16.46
CA ASP A 873 -18.78 -11.14 16.27
C ASP A 873 -18.74 -9.63 15.90
N ARG A 874 -18.27 -9.37 14.70
CA ARG A 874 -18.02 -8.02 14.14
C ARG A 874 -19.21 -7.05 14.14
N LYS A 875 -20.41 -7.51 14.52
CA LYS A 875 -21.67 -6.74 14.46
C LYS A 875 -22.08 -6.08 15.78
N LYS A 876 -21.22 -5.99 16.81
CA LYS A 876 -21.67 -5.65 18.16
C LYS A 876 -20.92 -4.51 18.87
N GLY A 877 -20.21 -3.67 18.16
CA GLY A 877 -19.67 -2.41 18.64
C GLY A 877 -19.99 -1.29 17.67
N GLU A 878 -19.97 -0.06 18.10
CA GLU A 878 -20.26 1.11 17.29
C GLU A 878 -19.04 2.04 17.23
N SER A 879 -18.76 2.62 16.08
CA SER A 879 -17.62 3.50 15.87
C SER A 879 -18.09 4.85 15.35
N LEU A 880 -17.71 5.91 16.03
CA LEU A 880 -17.98 7.30 15.67
C LEU A 880 -16.67 8.06 15.47
N LEU A 881 -16.65 8.99 14.52
CA LEU A 881 -15.47 9.80 14.20
C LEU A 881 -15.78 11.29 14.37
N ALA A 882 -14.95 11.99 15.17
CA ALA A 882 -15.16 13.42 15.44
C ALA A 882 -13.82 14.16 15.64
N SER A 883 -13.89 15.49 15.75
CA SER A 883 -12.76 16.34 16.09
C SER A 883 -12.27 16.11 17.53
N THR A 884 -11.01 16.42 17.78
CA THR A 884 -10.35 16.21 19.09
C THR A 884 -11.14 16.78 20.26
N PRO A 885 -11.64 18.03 20.22
CA PRO A 885 -12.38 18.57 21.38
C PRO A 885 -13.69 17.83 21.65
N VAL A 886 -14.38 17.34 20.61
CA VAL A 886 -15.61 16.55 20.77
C VAL A 886 -15.28 15.21 21.44
N VAL A 887 -14.21 14.52 21.03
CA VAL A 887 -13.79 13.24 21.63
C VAL A 887 -13.41 13.40 23.10
N VAL A 888 -12.58 14.39 23.42
CA VAL A 888 -12.13 14.64 24.80
C VAL A 888 -13.31 14.95 25.72
N LEU A 889 -14.19 15.86 25.30
CA LEU A 889 -15.37 16.24 26.09
C LEU A 889 -16.33 15.08 26.27
N SER A 890 -16.48 14.24 25.23
CA SER A 890 -17.33 13.05 25.31
C SER A 890 -16.82 12.02 26.33
N ALA A 891 -15.51 11.81 26.42
CA ALA A 891 -14.92 10.93 27.43
C ALA A 891 -15.12 11.49 28.87
N ILE A 892 -15.04 12.80 29.05
CA ILE A 892 -15.30 13.48 30.31
C ILE A 892 -16.79 13.31 30.72
N LEU A 893 -17.71 13.45 29.77
CA LEU A 893 -19.16 13.35 30.01
C LEU A 893 -19.71 11.91 29.99
N GLY A 894 -19.00 10.94 29.41
CA GLY A 894 -19.47 9.57 29.13
C GLY A 894 -20.54 9.53 28.05
N ARG A 895 -20.71 10.61 27.29
CA ARG A 895 -21.67 10.77 26.22
C ARG A 895 -21.25 11.89 25.27
N THR A 896 -21.85 11.95 24.10
CA THR A 896 -21.69 13.13 23.22
C THR A 896 -22.14 14.41 23.94
N PRO A 897 -21.47 15.55 23.79
CA PRO A 897 -21.88 16.82 24.38
C PRO A 897 -23.10 17.42 23.64
N THR A 898 -23.81 18.30 24.31
CA THR A 898 -24.67 19.26 23.59
C THR A 898 -23.83 20.37 22.97
N ILE A 899 -24.39 21.13 22.04
CA ILE A 899 -23.66 22.24 21.41
C ILE A 899 -23.29 23.33 22.43
N GLU A 900 -24.13 23.56 23.47
CA GLU A 900 -23.85 24.51 24.53
C GLU A 900 -22.69 24.03 25.41
N GLU A 901 -22.70 22.76 25.81
CA GLU A 901 -21.59 22.15 26.58
C GLU A 901 -20.28 22.22 25.80
N TYR A 902 -20.35 21.92 24.49
CA TYR A 902 -19.20 21.99 23.61
C TYR A 902 -18.63 23.41 23.54
N LYS A 903 -19.48 24.40 23.20
CA LYS A 903 -19.07 25.82 23.11
C LYS A 903 -18.51 26.35 24.42
N ALA A 904 -19.04 25.91 25.58
CA ALA A 904 -18.50 26.28 26.87
C ALA A 904 -17.12 25.67 27.12
N ALA A 905 -16.94 24.40 26.79
CA ALA A 905 -15.67 23.68 27.03
C ALA A 905 -14.49 24.17 26.19
N ILE A 906 -14.75 24.76 25.02
CA ILE A 906 -13.71 25.22 24.10
C ILE A 906 -13.35 26.70 24.31
N VAL A 907 -13.94 27.39 25.26
CA VAL A 907 -13.58 28.78 25.56
C VAL A 907 -12.09 28.89 25.88
N GLY A 908 -11.37 29.73 25.12
CA GLY A 908 -9.92 29.88 25.28
C GLY A 908 -9.06 28.74 24.71
N ILE A 909 -9.69 27.72 24.15
CA ILE A 909 -8.97 26.66 23.42
C ILE A 909 -8.61 27.15 22.02
N LYS A 910 -7.35 26.93 21.63
CA LYS A 910 -6.88 27.27 20.29
C LYS A 910 -7.14 26.12 19.32
N LEU A 911 -8.32 26.11 18.72
CA LEU A 911 -8.67 25.16 17.66
C LEU A 911 -7.83 25.40 16.40
N THR A 912 -7.71 24.36 15.57
CA THR A 912 -7.11 24.48 14.24
C THR A 912 -8.02 25.32 13.35
N LYS A 913 -7.53 26.48 12.89
CA LYS A 913 -8.27 27.41 12.07
C LYS A 913 -7.72 27.48 10.66
N PHE A 914 -8.60 27.70 9.74
CA PHE A 914 -8.33 27.88 8.33
C PHE A 914 -8.99 29.16 7.81
N ALA A 915 -8.22 29.96 7.09
CA ALA A 915 -8.75 31.10 6.31
C ALA A 915 -8.48 30.81 4.82
N PRO A 916 -9.50 30.83 3.98
CA PRO A 916 -9.31 30.61 2.55
C PRO A 916 -8.41 31.70 1.94
N PRO A 917 -7.72 31.39 0.83
CA PRO A 917 -6.96 32.40 0.09
C PRO A 917 -7.86 33.57 -0.32
N THR A 918 -7.34 34.79 -0.29
CA THR A 918 -8.04 35.95 -0.81
C THR A 918 -8.15 35.89 -2.35
N ASP A 919 -9.12 36.57 -2.96
CA ASP A 919 -9.36 36.52 -4.41
C ASP A 919 -8.11 36.81 -5.27
N ALA A 920 -7.18 37.63 -4.75
CA ALA A 920 -5.89 37.89 -5.42
C ALA A 920 -4.96 36.65 -5.45
N MET A 921 -5.20 35.65 -4.61
CA MET A 921 -4.41 34.43 -4.48
C MET A 921 -5.02 33.24 -5.23
N GLN A 922 -6.26 33.35 -5.65
CA GLN A 922 -6.95 32.30 -6.42
C GLN A 922 -6.62 32.33 -7.92
N VAL A 923 -6.02 33.45 -8.38
CA VAL A 923 -5.73 33.72 -9.79
C VAL A 923 -4.24 33.63 -10.13
N ALA A 924 -3.37 33.43 -9.15
CA ALA A 924 -1.93 33.35 -9.36
C ALA A 924 -1.48 31.92 -9.78
#